data_3cd0a1344e0fb63f310249188c3e6fbf
#
_entry.id   3cd0a1344e0fb63f310249188c3e6fbf
#
_cell.length_a   1.000
_cell.length_b   1.000
_cell.length_c   1.000
_cell.angle_alpha   90.00
_cell.angle_beta   90.00
_cell.angle_gamma   90.00
#
_symmetry.space_group_name_H-M   'P 1'
#
loop_
_entity.id
_entity.type
_entity.pdbx_description
1 polymer ?
#
loop_
_entity_poly.entity_id
_entity_poly.type
_entity_poly.pdbx_seq_one_letter_code
_entity_poly.pdbx_strand_id
1 'polypeptide(L)'
;MAERRLQVTSRLGLHARAAANLVRVASKFKSSLTLQRLDGNAEADAKSILSILTLAASRGTDLRIVASGVDEQEALDAVVSLFSRDFDETEKSDGAEQFSRATQELRCKGLGVSDSIVIGRVLRLQEGTRDVYRAEIAEADLERERRRFRAAVRLSRRQLEAIKDRAEKELGRGHAYIFDAHLLFLEDAKLTRDVEDYIVKQHSNAEWATKVVGDRLLSIYTQINDEYLRERGSDIEDVIQRLLANLTGESPKYPNLSEDAVIVSPDLLPSTIAELNLNHVKAIATDAGGWTSHMAIIARGLGLTAVVGLRDLYQRTRTGDQIIVDARRGEVILHPTVSTIEQYQATNQSPGPGSEAGNAESGPVVTRDGVRISLRANVELPTEFQAVNDFGACGVGLFRSEFLLSRPGMMSSEEQQYEVYKSLAQATGEYGAIVRLFDVGGEIGSDLKERERNPALGLRAVRFGLRNKEIMRTQVRAILRAASAGQLSLVIPMVADVGDVRLAKRVIEEEMERLTKEQKDFSEVRIGVMIEVPSAVLTAEKIASEVDFFELGTNDLVQYTLAVDRGNDKVSEWFRTLHPAVLYGITRTLQAAREASIPVIVCGEMASTPAYAVLLLGLGAIDLSMIPALIPRVRGVLSQISVDEAREVALRCLNAATADEVEELVRNEFRSRWPELFPPNTLPKPHQGHE
;
A
#
# COMPACT_ATOMS: atom_id res chain seq x y z
N MET A 1 38.51 35.75 22.19
CA MET A 1 37.65 34.63 22.67
C MET A 1 36.64 35.21 23.64
N ALA A 2 35.39 35.26 23.26
CA ALA A 2 34.33 35.86 24.05
C ALA A 2 33.39 34.72 24.54
N GLU A 3 32.83 34.89 25.75
CA GLU A 3 31.94 33.89 26.33
C GLU A 3 30.70 34.50 27.02
N ARG A 4 29.60 33.73 27.04
CA ARG A 4 28.35 34.09 27.76
C ARG A 4 27.73 32.87 28.41
N ARG A 5 27.04 33.08 29.52
CA ARG A 5 26.20 32.06 30.15
C ARG A 5 24.77 32.25 29.69
N LEU A 6 24.10 31.14 29.38
CA LEU A 6 22.75 31.03 28.86
C LEU A 6 22.01 29.96 29.61
N GLN A 7 20.71 30.12 29.80
CA GLN A 7 19.84 29.08 30.31
C GLN A 7 18.85 28.68 29.22
N VAL A 8 18.60 27.39 29.08
CA VAL A 8 17.59 26.89 28.14
C VAL A 8 16.20 27.18 28.69
N THR A 9 15.48 28.11 28.07
CA THR A 9 14.14 28.55 28.50
C THR A 9 13.04 27.77 27.77
N SER A 10 13.32 27.26 26.55
CA SER A 10 12.36 26.51 25.75
C SER A 10 11.79 25.32 26.52
N ARG A 11 10.46 25.16 26.44
CA ARG A 11 9.69 24.11 27.13
C ARG A 11 10.18 22.69 26.79
N LEU A 12 10.60 22.48 25.55
CA LEU A 12 11.08 21.19 25.02
C LEU A 12 12.62 21.07 25.04
N GLY A 13 13.34 22.04 25.64
CA GLY A 13 14.80 22.06 25.63
C GLY A 13 15.38 22.38 24.22
N LEU A 14 16.66 22.02 23.99
CA LEU A 14 17.31 22.13 22.69
C LEU A 14 16.94 20.97 21.79
N HIS A 15 15.65 20.84 21.43
CA HIS A 15 15.16 19.81 20.50
C HIS A 15 15.52 20.16 19.03
N ALA A 16 15.19 19.27 18.09
CA ALA A 16 15.63 19.37 16.69
C ALA A 16 15.31 20.73 16.02
N ARG A 17 14.15 21.35 16.31
CA ARG A 17 13.75 22.65 15.77
C ARG A 17 14.59 23.79 16.36
N ALA A 18 14.76 23.79 17.69
CA ALA A 18 15.60 24.76 18.38
C ALA A 18 17.06 24.64 17.94
N ALA A 19 17.59 23.43 17.82
CA ALA A 19 18.92 23.13 17.30
C ALA A 19 19.08 23.63 15.84
N ALA A 20 18.09 23.40 14.97
CA ALA A 20 18.13 23.88 13.58
C ALA A 20 18.13 25.43 13.50
N ASN A 21 17.36 26.10 14.32
CA ASN A 21 17.36 27.57 14.41
C ASN A 21 18.71 28.10 14.91
N LEU A 22 19.29 27.44 15.90
CA LEU A 22 20.61 27.80 16.41
C LEU A 22 21.70 27.63 15.35
N VAL A 23 21.73 26.49 14.65
CA VAL A 23 22.67 26.24 13.54
C VAL A 23 22.52 27.31 12.45
N ARG A 24 21.28 27.68 12.09
CA ARG A 24 21.01 28.70 11.07
C ARG A 24 21.57 30.06 11.45
N VAL A 25 21.48 30.41 12.73
CA VAL A 25 22.06 31.67 13.25
C VAL A 25 23.58 31.57 13.31
N ALA A 26 24.11 30.50 13.91
CA ALA A 26 25.54 30.29 14.09
C ALA A 26 26.31 30.20 12.75
N SER A 27 25.72 29.60 11.74
CA SER A 27 26.35 29.44 10.40
C SER A 27 26.49 30.73 9.61
N LYS A 28 25.85 31.84 10.03
CA LYS A 28 26.04 33.17 9.40
C LYS A 28 27.38 33.80 9.74
N PHE A 29 28.03 33.36 10.79
CA PHE A 29 29.26 33.95 11.30
C PHE A 29 30.49 33.09 10.95
N LYS A 30 31.65 33.74 10.81
CA LYS A 30 32.91 33.04 10.54
C LYS A 30 33.54 32.43 11.78
N SER A 31 33.27 33.01 12.95
CA SER A 31 33.79 32.54 14.24
C SER A 31 33.29 31.10 14.56
N SER A 32 34.11 30.31 15.22
CA SER A 32 33.68 29.07 15.84
C SER A 32 32.82 29.37 17.07
N LEU A 33 31.77 28.58 17.24
CA LEU A 33 30.82 28.72 18.34
C LEU A 33 30.66 27.34 19.01
N THR A 34 31.01 27.25 20.30
CA THR A 34 30.91 26.03 21.07
C THR A 34 29.97 26.21 22.25
N LEU A 35 29.02 25.29 22.42
CA LEU A 35 28.16 25.22 23.61
C LEU A 35 28.72 24.19 24.59
N GLN A 36 28.76 24.54 25.86
CA GLN A 36 29.23 23.67 26.95
C GLN A 36 28.18 23.62 28.05
N ARG A 37 27.85 22.42 28.52
CA ARG A 37 26.99 22.28 29.72
C ARG A 37 27.78 22.61 30.98
N LEU A 38 27.18 23.39 31.87
CA LEU A 38 27.83 23.76 33.15
C LEU A 38 27.69 22.68 34.25
N ASP A 39 26.77 21.74 34.07
CA ASP A 39 26.52 20.61 34.98
C ASP A 39 27.25 19.31 34.54
N GLY A 40 28.10 19.38 33.51
CA GLY A 40 28.85 18.24 32.99
C GLY A 40 29.96 18.68 32.02
N ASN A 41 30.66 17.69 31.41
CA ASN A 41 31.76 17.93 30.45
C ASN A 41 31.31 17.84 28.99
N ALA A 42 30.00 17.93 28.70
CA ALA A 42 29.50 17.81 27.35
C ALA A 42 29.67 19.13 26.58
N GLU A 43 30.25 19.05 25.39
CA GLU A 43 30.46 20.17 24.47
C GLU A 43 29.83 19.86 23.12
N ALA A 44 29.36 20.90 22.43
CA ALA A 44 28.79 20.81 21.10
C ALA A 44 29.19 21.98 20.20
N ASP A 45 29.45 21.70 18.95
CA ASP A 45 29.59 22.72 17.92
C ASP A 45 28.18 23.30 17.59
N ALA A 46 28.03 24.62 17.82
CA ALA A 46 26.77 25.32 17.56
C ALA A 46 26.40 25.40 16.05
N LYS A 47 27.27 24.97 15.16
CA LYS A 47 27.04 24.85 13.71
C LYS A 47 26.63 23.42 13.29
N SER A 48 26.53 22.47 14.22
CA SER A 48 26.14 21.09 13.93
C SER A 48 24.88 20.70 14.71
N ILE A 49 23.81 20.39 14.00
CA ILE A 49 22.54 19.94 14.62
C ILE A 49 22.77 18.71 15.49
N LEU A 50 23.47 17.71 14.95
CA LEU A 50 23.75 16.46 15.68
C LEU A 50 24.56 16.72 16.95
N SER A 51 25.58 17.61 16.88
CA SER A 51 26.40 17.97 18.03
C SER A 51 25.56 18.66 19.11
N ILE A 52 24.64 19.57 18.74
CA ILE A 52 23.75 20.25 19.69
C ILE A 52 22.79 19.27 20.35
N LEU A 53 22.22 18.33 19.59
CA LEU A 53 21.29 17.34 20.13
C LEU A 53 21.97 16.38 21.12
N THR A 54 23.28 16.09 20.94
CA THR A 54 24.03 15.24 21.89
C THR A 54 24.27 15.91 23.23
N LEU A 55 24.13 17.26 23.36
CA LEU A 55 24.15 17.92 24.64
C LEU A 55 22.98 17.53 25.57
N ALA A 56 21.89 17.02 25.00
CA ALA A 56 20.70 16.65 25.73
C ALA A 56 20.23 17.74 26.73
N ALA A 57 20.30 19.01 26.31
CA ALA A 57 20.01 20.16 27.16
C ALA A 57 18.49 20.38 27.26
N SER A 58 17.89 19.99 28.38
CA SER A 58 16.50 20.19 28.72
C SER A 58 16.22 21.61 29.24
N ARG A 59 14.94 21.96 29.43
CA ARG A 59 14.55 23.23 30.05
C ARG A 59 15.23 23.40 31.41
N GLY A 60 15.79 24.57 31.65
CA GLY A 60 16.51 24.90 32.87
C GLY A 60 18.00 24.54 32.87
N THR A 61 18.49 23.86 31.84
CA THR A 61 19.92 23.54 31.71
C THR A 61 20.73 24.82 31.51
N ASP A 62 21.77 25.02 32.34
CA ASP A 62 22.71 26.11 32.18
C ASP A 62 23.81 25.75 31.20
N LEU A 63 23.99 26.61 30.20
CA LEU A 63 24.99 26.47 29.15
C LEU A 63 25.97 27.64 29.17
N ARG A 64 27.19 27.37 28.74
CA ARG A 64 28.15 28.41 28.40
C ARG A 64 28.40 28.34 26.89
N ILE A 65 28.22 29.45 26.19
CA ILE A 65 28.62 29.60 24.82
C ILE A 65 29.96 30.31 24.71
N VAL A 66 30.83 29.77 23.89
CA VAL A 66 32.15 30.33 23.65
C VAL A 66 32.29 30.59 22.16
N ALA A 67 32.65 31.83 21.80
CA ALA A 67 32.93 32.23 20.44
C ALA A 67 34.40 32.58 20.24
N SER A 68 34.98 32.18 19.11
CA SER A 68 36.37 32.52 18.76
C SER A 68 36.49 32.81 17.26
N GLY A 69 36.90 34.02 16.90
CA GLY A 69 37.09 34.47 15.52
C GLY A 69 36.92 35.96 15.37
N VAL A 70 36.86 36.43 14.10
CA VAL A 70 36.88 37.87 13.75
C VAL A 70 35.55 38.56 14.05
N ASP A 71 34.45 37.83 14.12
CA ASP A 71 33.07 38.31 14.37
C ASP A 71 32.48 37.70 15.64
N GLU A 72 33.34 37.36 16.62
CA GLU A 72 32.97 36.60 17.84
C GLU A 72 31.92 37.32 18.71
N GLN A 73 32.00 38.67 18.81
CA GLN A 73 31.07 39.43 19.60
C GLN A 73 29.64 39.45 18.97
N GLU A 74 29.60 39.72 17.65
CA GLU A 74 28.34 39.73 16.91
C GLU A 74 27.67 38.34 16.90
N ALA A 75 28.47 37.28 16.76
CA ALA A 75 27.99 35.91 16.81
C ALA A 75 27.40 35.57 18.15
N LEU A 76 28.05 35.95 19.27
CA LEU A 76 27.55 35.78 20.62
C LEU A 76 26.23 36.54 20.84
N ASP A 77 26.16 37.78 20.47
CA ASP A 77 24.96 38.61 20.69
C ASP A 77 23.78 38.10 19.86
N ALA A 78 24.02 37.56 18.65
CA ALA A 78 22.97 36.92 17.84
C ALA A 78 22.44 35.63 18.49
N VAL A 79 23.31 34.79 19.05
CA VAL A 79 22.87 33.54 19.72
C VAL A 79 22.17 33.87 21.05
N VAL A 80 22.70 34.81 21.83
CA VAL A 80 22.04 35.28 23.08
C VAL A 80 20.63 35.80 22.78
N SER A 81 20.48 36.58 21.72
CA SER A 81 19.18 37.07 21.25
C SER A 81 18.22 35.95 20.84
N LEU A 82 18.72 34.87 20.26
CA LEU A 82 17.90 33.68 19.91
C LEU A 82 17.40 32.96 21.16
N PHE A 83 18.25 32.77 22.17
CA PHE A 83 17.86 32.18 23.46
C PHE A 83 16.86 33.05 24.22
N SER A 84 17.02 34.38 24.19
CA SER A 84 16.10 35.32 24.87
C SER A 84 14.71 35.40 24.22
N ARG A 85 14.62 35.02 22.94
CA ARG A 85 13.36 34.95 22.17
C ARG A 85 12.78 33.53 22.14
N ASP A 86 13.25 32.65 23.01
CA ASP A 86 12.79 31.27 23.11
C ASP A 86 12.78 30.55 21.75
N PHE A 87 13.85 30.76 20.96
CA PHE A 87 14.06 30.20 19.61
C PHE A 87 12.99 30.61 18.61
N ASP A 88 12.30 31.74 18.80
CA ASP A 88 11.15 32.20 18.03
C ASP A 88 9.98 31.18 18.02
N GLU A 89 9.88 30.40 19.09
CA GLU A 89 8.74 29.51 19.35
C GLU A 89 7.55 30.35 19.85
N THR A 90 6.91 31.07 18.96
CA THR A 90 5.61 31.65 19.25
C THR A 90 4.59 30.53 19.39
N GLU A 91 4.24 30.21 20.63
CA GLU A 91 2.98 29.53 20.92
C GLU A 91 1.85 30.37 20.32
N LYS A 92 1.24 29.91 19.26
CA LYS A 92 -0.13 30.32 18.97
C LYS A 92 -1.01 29.64 20.01
N SER A 93 -1.20 30.35 21.14
CA SER A 93 -2.31 30.06 22.04
C SER A 93 -3.59 29.99 21.20
N ASP A 94 -4.43 29.00 21.48
CA ASP A 94 -5.83 28.95 21.07
C ASP A 94 -6.57 30.17 21.64
N GLY A 95 -6.52 31.27 20.95
CA GLY A 95 -7.25 32.48 21.16
C GLY A 95 -7.95 32.84 19.87
N ALA A 96 -9.27 32.81 19.91
CA ALA A 96 -10.15 33.15 18.81
C ALA A 96 -9.79 34.48 18.15
N GLU A 97 -9.03 34.43 17.05
CA GLU A 97 -9.02 35.48 16.06
C GLU A 97 -9.73 34.93 14.80
N GLN A 98 -10.96 35.40 14.63
CA GLN A 98 -11.68 35.36 13.36
C GLN A 98 -10.88 36.16 12.33
N PHE A 99 -9.90 35.54 11.69
CA PHE A 99 -9.41 35.96 10.42
C PHE A 99 -10.20 35.24 9.33
N SER A 100 -11.10 35.97 8.67
CA SER A 100 -11.65 35.64 7.38
C SER A 100 -10.50 35.49 6.38
N ARG A 101 -9.85 34.32 6.35
CA ARG A 101 -9.10 33.85 5.19
C ARG A 101 -10.10 33.22 4.26
N ALA A 102 -10.29 33.82 3.07
CA ALA A 102 -10.89 33.11 1.95
C ALA A 102 -10.12 31.79 1.79
N THR A 103 -10.69 30.70 2.27
CA THR A 103 -10.12 29.36 2.15
C THR A 103 -10.20 28.98 0.68
N GLN A 104 -9.07 28.99 0.01
CA GLN A 104 -8.97 28.58 -1.38
C GLN A 104 -9.22 27.08 -1.47
N GLU A 105 -10.05 26.63 -2.42
CA GLU A 105 -10.27 25.23 -2.71
C GLU A 105 -8.93 24.56 -2.99
N LEU A 106 -8.63 23.48 -2.27
CA LEU A 106 -7.40 22.71 -2.41
C LEU A 106 -7.73 21.29 -2.87
N ARG A 107 -7.07 20.84 -3.92
CA ARG A 107 -7.20 19.48 -4.45
C ARG A 107 -5.95 18.68 -4.16
N CYS A 108 -6.11 17.56 -3.46
CA CYS A 108 -5.07 16.60 -3.15
C CYS A 108 -5.32 15.32 -3.95
N LYS A 109 -4.26 14.73 -4.49
CA LYS A 109 -4.30 13.46 -5.20
C LYS A 109 -3.70 12.35 -4.36
N GLY A 110 -4.37 11.23 -4.34
CA GLY A 110 -3.98 9.97 -3.76
C GLY A 110 -4.51 8.82 -4.60
N LEU A 111 -4.63 7.67 -3.99
CA LEU A 111 -5.15 6.45 -4.59
C LEU A 111 -6.56 6.18 -4.06
N GLY A 112 -7.56 6.14 -4.94
CA GLY A 112 -8.92 5.79 -4.56
C GLY A 112 -9.06 4.28 -4.44
N VAL A 113 -9.64 3.81 -3.33
CA VAL A 113 -9.78 2.37 -3.04
C VAL A 113 -11.21 1.86 -3.12
N SER A 114 -12.16 2.72 -3.51
CA SER A 114 -13.57 2.39 -3.73
C SER A 114 -14.13 3.20 -4.90
N ASP A 115 -15.37 2.90 -5.34
CA ASP A 115 -16.01 3.60 -6.46
C ASP A 115 -17.15 4.51 -5.98
N SER A 116 -16.86 5.37 -5.00
CA SER A 116 -17.87 6.24 -4.37
C SER A 116 -17.33 7.64 -4.13
N ILE A 117 -18.28 8.58 -3.95
CA ILE A 117 -17.98 9.97 -3.63
C ILE A 117 -18.74 10.34 -2.35
N VAL A 118 -18.03 10.95 -1.41
CA VAL A 118 -18.61 11.44 -0.16
C VAL A 118 -18.31 12.92 0.01
N ILE A 119 -19.34 13.67 0.38
CA ILE A 119 -19.24 15.06 0.83
C ILE A 119 -19.54 15.08 2.33
N GLY A 120 -18.61 15.60 3.15
CA GLY A 120 -18.77 15.56 4.58
C GLY A 120 -17.89 16.56 5.32
N ARG A 121 -17.81 16.38 6.63
CA ARG A 121 -16.95 17.16 7.52
C ARG A 121 -15.79 16.32 8.03
N VAL A 122 -14.62 16.94 8.08
CA VAL A 122 -13.39 16.31 8.57
C VAL A 122 -13.47 16.05 10.05
N LEU A 123 -13.13 14.83 10.44
CA LEU A 123 -12.68 14.49 11.80
C LEU A 123 -11.21 14.07 11.70
N ARG A 124 -10.33 14.90 12.27
CA ARG A 124 -8.91 14.53 12.35
C ARG A 124 -8.71 13.47 13.41
N LEU A 125 -8.10 12.37 13.00
CA LEU A 125 -7.69 11.30 13.90
C LEU A 125 -6.17 11.20 13.84
N GLN A 126 -5.52 11.46 14.96
CA GLN A 126 -4.08 11.26 15.09
C GLN A 126 -3.87 10.09 16.02
N GLU A 127 -3.26 9.05 15.51
CA GLU A 127 -2.70 8.02 16.36
C GLU A 127 -1.48 8.61 17.03
N GLY A 128 -1.62 8.90 18.31
CA GLY A 128 -0.56 9.58 19.07
C GLY A 128 0.64 8.65 19.22
N THR A 129 1.79 9.07 18.71
CA THR A 129 3.06 8.60 19.27
C THR A 129 3.07 8.99 20.74
N ARG A 130 2.95 7.99 21.62
CA ARG A 130 2.97 8.25 23.06
C ARG A 130 4.35 8.69 23.49
N ASP A 131 4.40 9.80 24.21
CA ASP A 131 5.63 10.25 24.83
C ASP A 131 6.00 9.29 25.96
N VAL A 132 6.95 8.43 25.69
CA VAL A 132 7.48 7.47 26.65
C VAL A 132 8.78 8.00 27.21
N TYR A 133 8.84 8.13 28.52
CA TYR A 133 10.02 8.63 29.23
C TYR A 133 10.79 7.46 29.85
N ARG A 134 12.11 7.52 29.76
CA ARG A 134 12.98 6.57 30.44
C ARG A 134 12.96 6.87 31.95
N ALA A 135 12.62 5.86 32.75
CA ALA A 135 12.77 5.88 34.18
C ALA A 135 13.78 4.80 34.60
N GLU A 136 14.69 5.14 35.51
CA GLU A 136 15.63 4.19 36.08
C GLU A 136 14.95 3.38 37.17
N ILE A 137 15.03 2.05 37.10
CA ILE A 137 14.38 1.10 38.01
C ILE A 137 15.43 0.51 38.96
N ALA A 138 15.18 0.56 40.25
CA ALA A 138 16.06 -0.06 41.24
C ALA A 138 16.09 -1.59 41.04
N GLU A 139 17.25 -2.21 41.35
CA GLU A 139 17.45 -3.67 41.16
C GLU A 139 16.38 -4.51 41.88
N ALA A 140 15.93 -4.07 43.06
CA ALA A 140 14.86 -4.72 43.83
C ALA A 140 13.50 -4.70 43.13
N ASP A 141 13.23 -3.74 42.22
CA ASP A 141 11.96 -3.55 41.54
C ASP A 141 11.94 -4.14 40.13
N LEU A 142 13.05 -4.62 39.58
CA LEU A 142 13.16 -5.16 38.23
C LEU A 142 12.16 -6.30 37.98
N GLU A 143 12.00 -7.22 38.92
CA GLU A 143 11.04 -8.33 38.77
C GLU A 143 9.58 -7.87 38.83
N ARG A 144 9.30 -6.77 39.53
CA ARG A 144 7.98 -6.11 39.52
C ARG A 144 7.70 -5.52 38.14
N GLU A 145 8.71 -4.89 37.53
CA GLU A 145 8.58 -4.28 36.22
C GLU A 145 8.38 -5.32 35.10
N ARG A 146 9.12 -6.44 35.17
CA ARG A 146 8.90 -7.59 34.26
C ARG A 146 7.46 -8.16 34.38
N ARG A 147 6.95 -8.31 35.62
CA ARG A 147 5.57 -8.77 35.83
C ARG A 147 4.55 -7.78 35.26
N ARG A 148 4.82 -6.48 35.35
CA ARG A 148 3.99 -5.42 34.77
C ARG A 148 3.96 -5.54 33.23
N PHE A 149 5.11 -5.74 32.60
CA PHE A 149 5.19 -5.98 31.15
C PHE A 149 4.40 -7.24 30.74
N ARG A 150 4.61 -8.38 31.41
CA ARG A 150 3.85 -9.59 31.12
C ARG A 150 2.33 -9.42 31.34
N ALA A 151 1.91 -8.60 32.27
CA ALA A 151 0.49 -8.28 32.45
C ALA A 151 -0.05 -7.47 31.26
N ALA A 152 0.71 -6.50 30.73
CA ALA A 152 0.37 -5.74 29.54
C ALA A 152 0.27 -6.64 28.30
N VAL A 153 1.19 -7.59 28.12
CA VAL A 153 1.12 -8.59 27.03
C VAL A 153 -0.18 -9.41 27.09
N ARG A 154 -0.53 -9.93 28.29
CA ARG A 154 -1.77 -10.68 28.45
C ARG A 154 -3.03 -9.84 28.21
N LEU A 155 -3.01 -8.57 28.59
CA LEU A 155 -4.13 -7.65 28.37
C LEU A 155 -4.27 -7.33 26.88
N SER A 156 -3.15 -6.99 26.20
CA SER A 156 -3.11 -6.75 24.76
C SER A 156 -3.62 -7.95 23.97
N ARG A 157 -3.24 -9.15 24.36
CA ARG A 157 -3.74 -10.39 23.75
C ARG A 157 -5.27 -10.49 23.82
N ARG A 158 -5.85 -10.32 25.03
CA ARG A 158 -7.32 -10.38 25.19
C ARG A 158 -8.04 -9.32 24.37
N GLN A 159 -7.46 -8.10 24.27
CA GLN A 159 -8.02 -7.04 23.45
C GLN A 159 -8.01 -7.41 21.98
N LEU A 160 -6.88 -7.93 21.46
CA LEU A 160 -6.76 -8.36 20.05
C LEU A 160 -7.69 -9.55 19.74
N GLU A 161 -7.83 -10.52 20.66
CA GLU A 161 -8.80 -11.61 20.52
C GLU A 161 -10.24 -11.05 20.42
N ALA A 162 -10.61 -10.10 21.28
CA ALA A 162 -11.95 -9.47 21.23
C ALA A 162 -12.17 -8.64 19.95
N ILE A 163 -11.14 -7.95 19.46
CA ILE A 163 -11.19 -7.21 18.18
C ILE A 163 -11.35 -8.20 17.02
N LYS A 164 -10.59 -9.29 17.02
CA LYS A 164 -10.70 -10.36 16.02
C LYS A 164 -12.11 -10.95 15.97
N ASP A 165 -12.67 -11.31 17.14
CA ASP A 165 -14.02 -11.87 17.23
C ASP A 165 -15.09 -10.89 16.72
N ARG A 166 -14.91 -9.58 16.94
CA ARG A 166 -15.79 -8.55 16.41
C ARG A 166 -15.62 -8.43 14.89
N ALA A 167 -14.37 -8.35 14.42
CA ALA A 167 -14.06 -8.29 13.01
C ALA A 167 -14.59 -9.53 12.26
N GLU A 168 -14.52 -10.74 12.83
CA GLU A 168 -15.12 -11.94 12.24
C GLU A 168 -16.64 -11.82 12.08
N LYS A 169 -17.33 -11.19 13.03
CA LYS A 169 -18.78 -11.02 12.98
C LYS A 169 -19.23 -9.91 12.02
N GLU A 170 -18.50 -8.79 11.97
CA GLU A 170 -18.89 -7.60 11.23
C GLU A 170 -18.30 -7.58 9.81
N LEU A 171 -17.10 -8.14 9.61
CA LEU A 171 -16.31 -8.07 8.37
C LEU A 171 -16.13 -9.43 7.69
N GLY A 172 -16.57 -10.54 8.37
CA GLY A 172 -16.32 -11.91 7.93
C GLY A 172 -14.93 -12.44 8.31
N ARG A 173 -14.79 -13.77 8.32
CA ARG A 173 -13.59 -14.50 8.80
C ARG A 173 -12.29 -14.06 8.12
N GLY A 174 -12.39 -13.58 6.92
CA GLY A 174 -11.21 -13.28 6.15
C GLY A 174 -10.54 -11.94 6.45
N HIS A 175 -11.25 -10.96 6.97
CA HIS A 175 -10.65 -9.70 7.42
C HIS A 175 -10.06 -9.82 8.83
N ALA A 176 -10.57 -10.78 9.62
CA ALA A 176 -10.10 -11.06 10.96
C ALA A 176 -8.68 -11.66 11.00
N TYR A 177 -8.21 -12.26 9.89
CA TYR A 177 -6.88 -12.87 9.85
C TYR A 177 -5.71 -11.85 10.02
N ILE A 178 -5.94 -10.57 9.75
CA ILE A 178 -4.95 -9.51 10.04
C ILE A 178 -4.58 -9.53 11.52
N PHE A 179 -5.56 -9.74 12.40
CA PHE A 179 -5.34 -9.82 13.83
C PHE A 179 -4.65 -11.12 14.28
N ASP A 180 -4.65 -12.18 13.46
CA ASP A 180 -3.83 -13.37 13.72
C ASP A 180 -2.34 -13.05 13.62
N ALA A 181 -1.94 -12.18 12.69
CA ALA A 181 -0.56 -11.71 12.60
C ALA A 181 -0.18 -10.89 13.84
N HIS A 182 -1.05 -9.99 14.31
CA HIS A 182 -0.83 -9.23 15.54
C HIS A 182 -0.70 -10.13 16.78
N LEU A 183 -1.56 -11.15 16.92
CA LEU A 183 -1.48 -12.12 18.01
C LEU A 183 -0.17 -12.91 17.98
N LEU A 184 0.28 -13.31 16.79
CA LEU A 184 1.55 -14.03 16.62
C LEU A 184 2.76 -13.18 16.97
N PHE A 185 2.77 -11.88 16.57
CA PHE A 185 3.82 -10.94 16.98
C PHE A 185 3.84 -10.74 18.51
N LEU A 186 2.67 -10.63 19.11
CA LEU A 186 2.55 -10.47 20.55
C LEU A 186 3.02 -11.74 21.33
N GLU A 187 2.81 -12.92 20.75
CA GLU A 187 3.21 -14.22 21.30
C GLU A 187 4.67 -14.60 21.01
N ASP A 188 5.37 -13.80 20.19
CA ASP A 188 6.76 -14.10 19.85
C ASP A 188 7.64 -14.07 21.10
N ALA A 189 8.21 -15.23 21.41
CA ALA A 189 9.09 -15.41 22.55
C ALA A 189 10.36 -14.55 22.48
N LYS A 190 10.76 -14.08 21.27
CA LYS A 190 11.91 -13.21 21.10
C LYS A 190 11.55 -11.78 21.50
N LEU A 191 10.40 -11.26 21.07
CA LEU A 191 9.91 -9.94 21.49
C LEU A 191 9.86 -9.85 23.03
N THR A 192 9.22 -10.83 23.65
CA THR A 192 9.08 -10.86 25.11
C THR A 192 10.46 -10.92 25.79
N ARG A 193 11.35 -11.77 25.33
CA ARG A 193 12.73 -11.88 25.89
C ARG A 193 13.53 -10.60 25.69
N ASP A 194 13.53 -10.03 24.50
CA ASP A 194 14.31 -8.83 24.18
C ASP A 194 13.88 -7.64 25.06
N VAL A 195 12.57 -7.48 25.32
CA VAL A 195 12.05 -6.44 26.21
C VAL A 195 12.43 -6.72 27.67
N GLU A 196 12.24 -7.96 28.16
CA GLU A 196 12.63 -8.33 29.53
C GLU A 196 14.14 -8.20 29.76
N ASP A 197 14.94 -8.62 28.80
CA ASP A 197 16.39 -8.46 28.84
C ASP A 197 16.80 -6.98 28.88
N TYR A 198 16.11 -6.13 28.10
CA TYR A 198 16.37 -4.70 28.13
C TYR A 198 16.06 -4.07 29.49
N ILE A 199 14.91 -4.43 30.09
CA ILE A 199 14.55 -3.98 31.45
C ILE A 199 15.66 -4.31 32.44
N VAL A 200 16.11 -5.58 32.44
CA VAL A 200 17.14 -6.05 33.39
C VAL A 200 18.50 -5.45 33.12
N LYS A 201 18.96 -5.45 31.87
CA LYS A 201 20.32 -4.99 31.52
C LYS A 201 20.49 -3.48 31.60
N GLN A 202 19.42 -2.74 31.34
CA GLN A 202 19.45 -1.26 31.28
C GLN A 202 18.77 -0.59 32.48
N HIS A 203 18.29 -1.38 33.44
CA HIS A 203 17.57 -0.88 34.62
C HIS A 203 16.48 0.14 34.25
N SER A 204 15.66 -0.17 33.21
CA SER A 204 14.67 0.77 32.68
C SER A 204 13.24 0.28 32.88
N ASN A 205 12.28 1.23 32.88
CA ASN A 205 10.86 0.92 32.91
C ASN A 205 10.40 0.16 31.68
N ALA A 206 9.30 -0.57 31.79
CA ALA A 206 8.78 -1.44 30.73
C ALA A 206 8.35 -0.65 29.49
N GLU A 207 7.80 0.56 29.66
CA GLU A 207 7.42 1.42 28.55
C GLU A 207 8.62 1.76 27.66
N TRP A 208 9.71 2.22 28.27
CA TRP A 208 10.92 2.56 27.53
C TRP A 208 11.56 1.34 26.85
N ALA A 209 11.62 0.23 27.56
CA ALA A 209 12.13 -1.02 27.01
C ALA A 209 11.31 -1.49 25.79
N THR A 210 9.96 -1.45 25.90
CA THR A 210 9.05 -1.80 24.81
C THR A 210 9.24 -0.87 23.62
N LYS A 211 9.35 0.45 23.84
CA LYS A 211 9.59 1.42 22.77
C LYS A 211 10.91 1.15 22.06
N VAL A 212 12.03 1.00 22.79
CA VAL A 212 13.36 0.82 22.17
C VAL A 212 13.43 -0.48 21.37
N VAL A 213 12.87 -1.56 21.90
CA VAL A 213 12.81 -2.85 21.18
C VAL A 213 11.90 -2.74 19.97
N GLY A 214 10.74 -2.09 20.12
CA GLY A 214 9.80 -1.81 19.02
C GLY A 214 10.44 -0.97 17.93
N ASP A 215 11.06 0.16 18.25
CA ASP A 215 11.74 1.05 17.29
C ASP A 215 12.86 0.30 16.54
N ARG A 216 13.58 -0.63 17.21
CA ARG A 216 14.58 -1.48 16.58
C ARG A 216 13.96 -2.45 15.58
N LEU A 217 12.84 -3.08 15.94
CA LEU A 217 12.11 -3.98 15.05
C LEU A 217 11.57 -3.20 13.84
N LEU A 218 10.89 -2.07 14.07
CA LEU A 218 10.38 -1.21 13.00
C LEU A 218 11.48 -0.73 12.07
N SER A 219 12.67 -0.36 12.58
CA SER A 219 13.79 0.07 11.75
C SER A 219 14.27 -1.02 10.78
N ILE A 220 14.08 -2.30 11.11
CA ILE A 220 14.41 -3.40 10.22
C ILE A 220 13.42 -3.42 9.05
N TYR A 221 12.12 -3.26 9.32
CA TYR A 221 11.07 -3.30 8.30
C TYR A 221 11.02 -2.05 7.42
N THR A 222 11.27 -0.86 7.96
CA THR A 222 11.35 0.40 7.18
C THR A 222 12.52 0.43 6.20
N GLN A 223 13.55 -0.38 6.42
CA GLN A 223 14.70 -0.48 5.51
C GLN A 223 14.49 -1.52 4.40
N ILE A 224 13.38 -2.27 4.39
CA ILE A 224 13.06 -3.26 3.37
C ILE A 224 12.47 -2.53 2.16
N ASN A 225 13.01 -2.80 0.96
CA ASN A 225 12.53 -2.19 -0.29
C ASN A 225 11.27 -2.87 -0.87
N ASP A 226 10.76 -3.90 -0.23
CA ASP A 226 9.52 -4.56 -0.58
C ASP A 226 8.34 -3.82 0.07
N GLU A 227 7.39 -3.35 -0.73
CA GLU A 227 6.23 -2.60 -0.27
C GLU A 227 5.35 -3.44 0.66
N TYR A 228 5.15 -4.71 0.35
CA TYR A 228 4.38 -5.65 1.15
C TYR A 228 5.01 -5.92 2.52
N LEU A 229 6.33 -6.14 2.57
CA LEU A 229 7.04 -6.35 3.84
C LEU A 229 7.16 -5.05 4.65
N ARG A 230 7.23 -3.90 4.00
CA ARG A 230 7.21 -2.60 4.66
C ARG A 230 5.86 -2.31 5.30
N GLU A 231 4.77 -2.70 4.65
CA GLU A 231 3.41 -2.63 5.21
C GLU A 231 3.24 -3.50 6.47
N ARG A 232 4.01 -4.60 6.60
CA ARG A 232 4.07 -5.39 7.84
C ARG A 232 4.68 -4.65 9.02
N GLY A 233 5.43 -3.58 8.78
CA GLY A 233 5.86 -2.66 9.82
C GLY A 233 4.69 -2.07 10.59
N SER A 234 3.57 -1.78 9.93
CA SER A 234 2.35 -1.27 10.57
C SER A 234 1.72 -2.27 11.55
N ASP A 235 1.80 -3.57 11.28
CA ASP A 235 1.30 -4.61 12.21
C ASP A 235 2.11 -4.63 13.50
N ILE A 236 3.44 -4.50 13.38
CA ILE A 236 4.33 -4.43 14.54
C ILE A 236 4.08 -3.13 15.31
N GLU A 237 3.91 -2.02 14.60
CA GLU A 237 3.61 -0.73 15.20
C GLU A 237 2.31 -0.79 16.00
N ASP A 238 1.23 -1.38 15.44
CA ASP A 238 -0.05 -1.58 16.13
C ASP A 238 0.14 -2.37 17.45
N VAL A 239 0.87 -3.48 17.40
CA VAL A 239 1.15 -4.29 18.60
C VAL A 239 1.95 -3.50 19.64
N ILE A 240 2.99 -2.77 19.24
CA ILE A 240 3.82 -1.97 20.14
C ILE A 240 3.01 -0.82 20.75
N GLN A 241 2.23 -0.09 19.96
CA GLN A 241 1.37 0.99 20.44
C GLN A 241 0.32 0.47 21.45
N ARG A 242 -0.24 -0.71 21.22
CA ARG A 242 -1.18 -1.36 22.15
C ARG A 242 -0.49 -1.78 23.47
N LEU A 243 0.70 -2.33 23.39
CA LEU A 243 1.50 -2.65 24.57
C LEU A 243 1.80 -1.41 25.41
N LEU A 244 2.21 -0.33 24.75
CA LEU A 244 2.47 0.95 25.40
C LEU A 244 1.21 1.52 26.05
N ALA A 245 0.05 1.44 25.37
CA ALA A 245 -1.25 1.83 25.92
C ALA A 245 -1.56 1.11 27.23
N ASN A 246 -1.39 -0.21 27.23
CA ASN A 246 -1.67 -1.03 28.41
C ASN A 246 -0.65 -0.83 29.54
N LEU A 247 0.60 -0.46 29.22
CA LEU A 247 1.63 -0.12 30.20
C LEU A 247 1.37 1.24 30.85
N THR A 248 0.97 2.26 30.07
CA THR A 248 0.67 3.61 30.56
C THR A 248 -0.69 3.72 31.23
N GLY A 249 -1.59 2.75 31.01
CA GLY A 249 -2.97 2.78 31.48
C GLY A 249 -3.87 3.76 30.71
N GLU A 250 -3.39 4.26 29.58
CA GLU A 250 -4.13 5.14 28.68
C GLU A 250 -4.84 4.30 27.62
N SER A 251 -6.12 4.03 27.80
CA SER A 251 -6.95 3.47 26.74
C SER A 251 -7.04 4.47 25.57
N PRO A 252 -6.90 4.01 24.29
CA PRO A 252 -7.17 4.88 23.15
C PRO A 252 -8.60 5.43 23.29
N LYS A 253 -8.73 6.72 23.48
CA LYS A 253 -10.04 7.39 23.47
C LYS A 253 -10.35 7.74 22.03
N TYR A 254 -10.94 6.81 21.28
CA TYR A 254 -11.53 7.17 20.00
C TYR A 254 -12.78 8.01 20.25
N PRO A 255 -12.97 9.12 19.51
CA PRO A 255 -14.17 9.93 19.68
C PRO A 255 -15.40 9.08 19.38
N ASN A 256 -16.37 9.12 20.30
CA ASN A 256 -17.65 8.48 20.06
C ASN A 256 -18.34 9.29 18.96
N LEU A 257 -18.34 8.77 17.72
CA LEU A 257 -18.95 9.43 16.57
C LEU A 257 -20.46 9.46 16.78
N SER A 258 -21.01 10.64 17.04
CA SER A 258 -22.45 10.89 17.11
C SER A 258 -23.04 11.45 15.81
N GLU A 259 -22.19 11.89 14.90
CA GLU A 259 -22.52 12.47 13.60
C GLU A 259 -21.65 11.89 12.50
N ASP A 260 -22.17 11.92 11.29
CA ASP A 260 -21.48 11.44 10.10
C ASP A 260 -20.21 12.25 9.80
N ALA A 261 -19.07 11.60 9.70
CA ALA A 261 -17.77 12.23 9.54
C ALA A 261 -16.90 11.59 8.46
N VAL A 262 -15.99 12.39 7.91
CA VAL A 262 -14.88 11.93 7.08
C VAL A 262 -13.63 11.90 7.95
N ILE A 263 -13.07 10.73 8.15
CA ILE A 263 -11.84 10.56 8.93
C ILE A 263 -10.65 10.96 8.08
N VAL A 264 -9.81 11.87 8.63
CA VAL A 264 -8.51 12.22 8.02
C VAL A 264 -7.41 11.90 9.02
N SER A 265 -6.45 11.06 8.62
CA SER A 265 -5.33 10.60 9.45
C SER A 265 -4.03 10.57 8.65
N PRO A 266 -2.86 10.73 9.31
CA PRO A 266 -1.58 10.46 8.65
C PRO A 266 -1.46 9.00 8.19
N ASP A 267 -1.88 8.08 9.04
CA ASP A 267 -2.05 6.66 8.80
C ASP A 267 -3.13 6.13 9.75
N LEU A 268 -3.70 4.98 9.46
CA LEU A 268 -4.74 4.40 10.27
C LEU A 268 -4.45 2.90 10.50
N LEU A 269 -4.20 2.55 11.76
CA LEU A 269 -3.89 1.18 12.14
C LEU A 269 -5.14 0.28 12.07
N PRO A 270 -4.97 -1.00 11.70
CA PRO A 270 -6.09 -1.95 11.60
C PRO A 270 -6.93 -2.05 12.86
N SER A 271 -6.30 -2.06 14.03
CA SER A 271 -7.00 -2.13 15.31
C SER A 271 -7.83 -0.88 15.60
N THR A 272 -7.36 0.28 15.16
CA THR A 272 -8.10 1.55 15.29
C THR A 272 -9.40 1.50 14.50
N ILE A 273 -9.36 1.03 13.25
CA ILE A 273 -10.54 0.91 12.40
C ILE A 273 -11.57 -0.04 13.03
N ALA A 274 -11.11 -1.18 13.53
CA ALA A 274 -11.99 -2.18 14.15
C ALA A 274 -12.61 -1.71 15.49
N GLU A 275 -12.03 -0.70 16.14
CA GLU A 275 -12.54 -0.09 17.38
C GLU A 275 -13.46 1.12 17.11
N LEU A 276 -13.41 1.71 15.92
CA LEU A 276 -14.28 2.82 15.55
C LEU A 276 -15.75 2.38 15.36
N ASN A 277 -16.67 3.26 15.69
CA ASN A 277 -18.08 3.08 15.33
C ASN A 277 -18.28 3.44 13.85
N LEU A 278 -18.19 2.44 12.98
CA LEU A 278 -18.22 2.59 11.53
C LEU A 278 -19.56 3.11 10.99
N ASN A 279 -20.65 3.06 11.76
CA ASN A 279 -21.98 3.54 11.32
C ASN A 279 -21.98 5.03 10.96
N HIS A 280 -21.09 5.80 11.57
CA HIS A 280 -20.92 7.25 11.36
C HIS A 280 -19.69 7.61 10.53
N VAL A 281 -18.92 6.63 10.07
CA VAL A 281 -17.78 6.85 9.17
C VAL A 281 -18.25 6.82 7.74
N LYS A 282 -18.29 7.97 7.07
CA LYS A 282 -18.72 8.06 5.67
C LYS A 282 -17.59 7.88 4.68
N ALA A 283 -16.40 8.35 5.03
CA ALA A 283 -15.20 8.17 4.21
C ALA A 283 -13.93 8.24 5.07
N ILE A 284 -12.86 7.72 4.52
CA ILE A 284 -11.52 7.76 5.12
C ILE A 284 -10.53 8.35 4.11
N ALA A 285 -9.65 9.23 4.57
CA ALA A 285 -8.57 9.81 3.78
C ALA A 285 -7.27 9.77 4.57
N THR A 286 -6.22 9.09 4.03
CA THR A 286 -4.93 8.94 4.72
C THR A 286 -3.77 9.49 3.89
N ASP A 287 -2.77 10.07 4.58
CA ASP A 287 -1.55 10.55 3.93
C ASP A 287 -0.67 9.41 3.49
N ALA A 288 -0.56 8.36 4.29
CA ALA A 288 0.13 7.12 3.98
C ALA A 288 -0.81 6.08 3.35
N GLY A 289 -0.23 4.98 2.89
CA GLY A 289 -0.92 3.81 2.37
C GLY A 289 -0.91 3.70 0.85
N GLY A 290 -0.83 2.45 0.39
CA GLY A 290 -0.96 2.04 -1.00
C GLY A 290 -2.23 1.25 -1.24
N TRP A 291 -2.36 0.69 -2.44
CA TRP A 291 -3.51 -0.14 -2.81
C TRP A 291 -3.63 -1.43 -1.96
N THR A 292 -2.49 -1.98 -1.58
CA THR A 292 -2.35 -3.21 -0.79
C THR A 292 -2.34 -2.96 0.72
N SER A 293 -2.34 -1.69 1.15
CA SER A 293 -2.31 -1.36 2.59
C SER A 293 -3.51 -1.95 3.32
N HIS A 294 -3.31 -2.33 4.58
CA HIS A 294 -4.36 -2.90 5.42
C HIS A 294 -5.59 -1.99 5.49
N MET A 295 -5.38 -0.67 5.53
CA MET A 295 -6.45 0.33 5.47
C MET A 295 -7.27 0.22 4.17
N ALA A 296 -6.59 0.09 3.02
CA ALA A 296 -7.26 -0.04 1.73
C ALA A 296 -8.05 -1.36 1.64
N ILE A 297 -7.50 -2.46 2.15
CA ILE A 297 -8.15 -3.78 2.19
C ILE A 297 -9.41 -3.72 3.06
N ILE A 298 -9.30 -3.16 4.28
CA ILE A 298 -10.43 -3.06 5.22
C ILE A 298 -11.50 -2.14 4.65
N ALA A 299 -11.13 -0.98 4.07
CA ALA A 299 -12.09 -0.05 3.48
C ALA A 299 -12.88 -0.69 2.32
N ARG A 300 -12.21 -1.46 1.45
CA ARG A 300 -12.87 -2.24 0.39
C ARG A 300 -13.82 -3.29 0.96
N GLY A 301 -13.36 -4.05 1.94
CA GLY A 301 -14.18 -5.09 2.57
C GLY A 301 -15.44 -4.55 3.26
N LEU A 302 -15.37 -3.33 3.78
CA LEU A 302 -16.48 -2.63 4.42
C LEU A 302 -17.34 -1.80 3.45
N GLY A 303 -16.94 -1.69 2.18
CA GLY A 303 -17.62 -0.78 1.22
C GLY A 303 -17.47 0.70 1.58
N LEU A 304 -16.46 1.07 2.39
CA LEU A 304 -16.23 2.46 2.79
C LEU A 304 -15.55 3.24 1.67
N THR A 305 -15.98 4.50 1.50
CA THR A 305 -15.29 5.43 0.62
C THR A 305 -13.92 5.75 1.19
N ALA A 306 -12.85 5.47 0.42
CA ALA A 306 -11.52 5.80 0.92
C ALA A 306 -10.55 6.24 -0.18
N VAL A 307 -9.64 7.17 0.19
CA VAL A 307 -8.50 7.62 -0.61
C VAL A 307 -7.27 7.59 0.27
N VAL A 308 -6.23 6.90 -0.20
CA VAL A 308 -4.96 6.73 0.52
C VAL A 308 -3.80 7.39 -0.23
N GLY A 309 -2.64 7.58 0.41
CA GLY A 309 -1.45 8.12 -0.23
C GLY A 309 -1.52 9.63 -0.55
N LEU A 310 -2.24 10.41 0.26
CA LEU A 310 -2.47 11.85 0.04
C LEU A 310 -1.29 12.75 0.49
N ARG A 311 -0.29 12.17 1.16
CA ARG A 311 1.01 12.75 1.57
C ARG A 311 0.94 13.79 2.68
N ASP A 312 0.14 14.84 2.57
CA ASP A 312 0.14 16.00 3.49
C ASP A 312 -1.27 16.57 3.78
N LEU A 313 -2.33 15.83 3.43
CA LEU A 313 -3.71 16.25 3.68
C LEU A 313 -3.97 16.50 5.15
N TYR A 314 -3.47 15.61 6.03
CA TYR A 314 -3.66 15.72 7.47
C TYR A 314 -3.16 17.05 8.03
N GLN A 315 -1.99 17.53 7.58
CA GLN A 315 -1.41 18.80 8.03
C GLN A 315 -2.22 20.01 7.55
N ARG A 316 -2.94 19.87 6.43
CA ARG A 316 -3.72 20.94 5.80
C ARG A 316 -5.15 21.02 6.28
N THR A 317 -5.67 19.97 6.95
CA THR A 317 -7.04 19.87 7.43
C THR A 317 -7.18 20.26 8.90
N ARG A 318 -8.40 20.65 9.28
CA ARG A 318 -8.84 20.81 10.68
C ARG A 318 -10.16 20.06 10.87
N THR A 319 -10.41 19.59 12.09
CA THR A 319 -11.71 19.01 12.42
C THR A 319 -12.81 20.04 12.19
N GLY A 320 -13.86 19.64 11.46
CA GLY A 320 -14.99 20.48 11.06
C GLY A 320 -14.87 21.09 9.66
N ASP A 321 -13.70 21.03 9.00
CA ASP A 321 -13.55 21.48 7.61
C ASP A 321 -14.47 20.71 6.67
N GLN A 322 -14.97 21.39 5.64
CA GLN A 322 -15.75 20.74 4.59
C GLN A 322 -14.83 20.07 3.58
N ILE A 323 -15.15 18.83 3.21
CA ILE A 323 -14.32 18.00 2.35
C ILE A 323 -15.15 17.17 1.38
N ILE A 324 -14.64 16.96 0.18
CA ILE A 324 -15.15 15.97 -0.78
C ILE A 324 -14.07 14.89 -0.91
N VAL A 325 -14.47 13.63 -0.75
CA VAL A 325 -13.63 12.46 -1.02
C VAL A 325 -14.17 11.76 -2.25
N ASP A 326 -13.48 11.91 -3.37
CA ASP A 326 -13.78 11.24 -4.64
C ASP A 326 -12.85 10.04 -4.80
N ALA A 327 -13.29 8.89 -4.30
CA ALA A 327 -12.50 7.67 -4.41
C ALA A 327 -12.45 7.11 -5.84
N ARG A 328 -13.40 7.48 -6.71
CA ARG A 328 -13.38 7.13 -8.14
C ARG A 328 -12.17 7.69 -8.86
N ARG A 329 -11.72 8.89 -8.43
CA ARG A 329 -10.60 9.64 -9.04
C ARG A 329 -9.35 9.63 -8.19
N GLY A 330 -9.43 9.08 -6.97
CA GLY A 330 -8.37 9.22 -5.97
C GLY A 330 -8.10 10.69 -5.64
N GLU A 331 -9.14 11.54 -5.63
CA GLU A 331 -9.01 12.99 -5.39
C GLU A 331 -9.75 13.39 -4.11
N VAL A 332 -9.11 14.22 -3.33
CA VAL A 332 -9.72 14.83 -2.15
C VAL A 332 -9.72 16.34 -2.32
N ILE A 333 -10.89 16.97 -2.13
CA ILE A 333 -11.06 18.42 -2.27
C ILE A 333 -11.37 18.99 -0.89
N LEU A 334 -10.45 19.80 -0.39
CA LEU A 334 -10.58 20.51 0.88
C LEU A 334 -11.12 21.92 0.61
N HIS A 335 -12.04 22.39 1.44
CA HIS A 335 -12.75 23.66 1.30
C HIS A 335 -13.39 23.85 -0.08
N PRO A 336 -14.21 22.89 -0.54
CA PRO A 336 -14.85 22.99 -1.85
C PRO A 336 -15.74 24.21 -1.96
N THR A 337 -15.74 24.86 -3.14
CA THR A 337 -16.67 25.95 -3.42
C THR A 337 -18.11 25.45 -3.52
N VAL A 338 -19.10 26.34 -3.40
CA VAL A 338 -20.52 25.97 -3.56
C VAL A 338 -20.77 25.33 -4.93
N SER A 339 -20.18 25.90 -5.98
CA SER A 339 -20.29 25.34 -7.34
C SER A 339 -19.66 23.95 -7.45
N THR A 340 -18.53 23.69 -6.76
CA THR A 340 -17.90 22.37 -6.71
C THR A 340 -18.80 21.37 -6.00
N ILE A 341 -19.41 21.76 -4.87
CA ILE A 341 -20.34 20.91 -4.13
C ILE A 341 -21.56 20.55 -4.99
N GLU A 342 -22.18 21.53 -5.65
CA GLU A 342 -23.32 21.32 -6.53
C GLU A 342 -22.97 20.38 -7.71
N GLN A 343 -21.79 20.55 -8.30
CA GLN A 343 -21.31 19.67 -9.37
C GLN A 343 -21.14 18.23 -8.88
N TYR A 344 -20.57 18.03 -7.69
CA TYR A 344 -20.39 16.69 -7.13
C TYR A 344 -21.68 16.08 -6.61
N GLN A 345 -22.63 16.89 -6.12
CA GLN A 345 -23.99 16.43 -5.78
C GLN A 345 -24.75 15.97 -7.01
N ALA A 346 -24.69 16.71 -8.11
CA ALA A 346 -25.30 16.32 -9.38
C ALA A 346 -24.68 15.01 -9.93
N THR A 347 -23.35 14.87 -9.81
CA THR A 347 -22.65 13.65 -10.21
C THR A 347 -23.01 12.44 -9.32
N ASN A 348 -23.27 12.68 -8.03
CA ASN A 348 -23.66 11.62 -7.07
C ASN A 348 -25.14 11.20 -7.25
N GLN A 349 -26.01 12.08 -7.79
CA GLN A 349 -27.41 11.79 -8.09
C GLN A 349 -27.60 11.11 -9.44
N SER A 350 -26.60 11.17 -10.32
CA SER A 350 -26.60 10.39 -11.56
C SER A 350 -25.86 9.08 -11.30
N PRO A 351 -26.57 7.95 -11.12
CA PRO A 351 -25.89 6.67 -11.06
C PRO A 351 -25.12 6.51 -12.38
N GLY A 352 -23.79 6.44 -12.31
CA GLY A 352 -23.01 6.06 -13.47
C GLY A 352 -23.51 4.70 -13.98
N PRO A 353 -23.44 4.41 -15.27
CA PRO A 353 -23.87 3.12 -15.81
C PRO A 353 -23.16 2.00 -15.03
N GLY A 354 -23.94 1.25 -14.23
CA GLY A 354 -23.45 0.12 -13.44
C GLY A 354 -23.48 0.25 -11.90
N SER A 355 -24.08 1.32 -11.32
CA SER A 355 -24.04 1.57 -9.86
C SER A 355 -25.05 0.79 -9.00
N GLU A 356 -25.85 -0.10 -9.54
CA GLU A 356 -26.72 -0.98 -8.75
C GLU A 356 -25.95 -2.22 -8.30
N ALA A 357 -25.28 -2.14 -7.15
CA ALA A 357 -24.86 -3.31 -6.40
C ALA A 357 -26.13 -4.01 -5.87
N GLY A 358 -26.61 -5.00 -6.61
CA GLY A 358 -27.79 -5.75 -6.16
C GLY A 358 -28.27 -6.83 -7.13
N ASN A 359 -28.04 -6.65 -8.43
CA ASN A 359 -28.34 -7.67 -9.46
C ASN A 359 -27.33 -7.53 -10.61
N ALA A 360 -26.04 -7.77 -10.33
CA ALA A 360 -25.07 -7.84 -11.40
C ALA A 360 -25.41 -9.04 -12.28
N GLU A 361 -25.73 -8.79 -13.55
CA GLU A 361 -25.87 -9.88 -14.53
C GLU A 361 -24.61 -10.71 -14.53
N SER A 362 -24.73 -11.97 -14.13
CA SER A 362 -23.61 -12.92 -14.15
C SER A 362 -23.32 -13.34 -15.58
N GLY A 363 -22.04 -13.55 -15.89
CA GLY A 363 -21.65 -14.04 -17.20
C GLY A 363 -20.98 -13.00 -18.12
N PRO A 364 -20.66 -13.40 -19.36
CA PRO A 364 -19.99 -12.53 -20.33
C PRO A 364 -20.83 -11.29 -20.68
N VAL A 365 -20.17 -10.14 -20.81
CA VAL A 365 -20.80 -8.95 -21.37
C VAL A 365 -20.85 -9.06 -22.91
N VAL A 366 -21.92 -8.56 -23.50
CA VAL A 366 -22.09 -8.55 -24.97
C VAL A 366 -21.98 -7.11 -25.45
N THR A 367 -21.08 -6.84 -26.36
CA THR A 367 -20.92 -5.54 -27.00
C THR A 367 -22.11 -5.20 -27.90
N ARG A 368 -22.24 -3.94 -28.33
CA ARG A 368 -23.31 -3.49 -29.22
C ARG A 368 -23.37 -4.25 -30.55
N ASP A 369 -22.22 -4.74 -31.04
CA ASP A 369 -22.07 -5.55 -32.26
C ASP A 369 -22.03 -7.05 -32.00
N GLY A 370 -22.41 -7.51 -30.79
CA GLY A 370 -22.65 -8.92 -30.48
C GLY A 370 -21.44 -9.73 -30.05
N VAL A 371 -20.28 -9.12 -29.84
CA VAL A 371 -19.08 -9.81 -29.36
C VAL A 371 -19.17 -10.06 -27.85
N ARG A 372 -18.87 -11.30 -27.43
CA ARG A 372 -18.84 -11.68 -26.03
C ARG A 372 -17.48 -11.39 -25.41
N ILE A 373 -17.48 -10.74 -24.26
CA ILE A 373 -16.29 -10.37 -23.49
C ILE A 373 -16.42 -10.97 -22.11
N SER A 374 -15.40 -11.71 -21.68
CA SER A 374 -15.34 -12.25 -20.30
C SER A 374 -14.72 -11.20 -19.39
N LEU A 375 -15.43 -10.90 -18.30
CA LEU A 375 -14.91 -10.06 -17.20
C LEU A 375 -14.65 -10.95 -16.00
N ARG A 376 -13.38 -11.11 -15.65
CA ARG A 376 -12.90 -11.95 -14.55
C ARG A 376 -12.45 -11.12 -13.36
N ALA A 377 -12.34 -11.76 -12.21
CA ALA A 377 -11.88 -11.15 -10.98
C ALA A 377 -10.37 -11.34 -10.76
N ASN A 378 -9.66 -10.29 -10.34
CA ASN A 378 -8.39 -10.39 -9.66
C ASN A 378 -8.66 -10.47 -8.17
N VAL A 379 -8.16 -11.49 -7.50
CA VAL A 379 -8.33 -11.68 -6.05
C VAL A 379 -6.99 -12.02 -5.39
N GLU A 380 -6.83 -11.58 -4.15
CA GLU A 380 -5.61 -11.80 -3.37
C GLU A 380 -5.88 -12.58 -2.09
N LEU A 381 -7.11 -12.52 -1.57
CA LEU A 381 -7.47 -13.13 -0.29
C LEU A 381 -8.70 -14.05 -0.42
N PRO A 382 -8.80 -15.12 0.39
CA PRO A 382 -9.96 -15.99 0.41
C PRO A 382 -11.30 -15.28 0.69
N THR A 383 -11.25 -14.15 1.38
CA THR A 383 -12.42 -13.32 1.68
C THR A 383 -13.05 -12.66 0.47
N GLU A 384 -12.28 -12.50 -0.58
CA GLU A 384 -12.73 -11.89 -1.84
C GLU A 384 -13.45 -12.90 -2.74
N PHE A 385 -13.42 -14.21 -2.40
CA PHE A 385 -14.04 -15.24 -3.25
C PHE A 385 -15.55 -15.06 -3.40
N GLN A 386 -16.23 -14.57 -2.36
CA GLN A 386 -17.66 -14.26 -2.45
C GLN A 386 -17.93 -13.09 -3.41
N ALA A 387 -17.06 -12.08 -3.39
CA ALA A 387 -17.18 -10.90 -4.26
C ALA A 387 -17.12 -11.25 -5.77
N VAL A 388 -16.48 -12.36 -6.14
CA VAL A 388 -16.46 -12.87 -7.52
C VAL A 388 -17.87 -13.06 -8.06
N ASN A 389 -18.77 -13.67 -7.27
CA ASN A 389 -20.14 -13.89 -7.62
C ASN A 389 -21.02 -12.63 -7.44
N ASP A 390 -20.80 -11.89 -6.36
CA ASP A 390 -21.59 -10.70 -6.03
C ASP A 390 -21.49 -9.60 -7.10
N PHE A 391 -20.31 -9.47 -7.73
CA PHE A 391 -20.06 -8.52 -8.81
C PHE A 391 -20.19 -9.13 -10.24
N GLY A 392 -20.69 -10.37 -10.35
CA GLY A 392 -21.00 -11.00 -11.63
C GLY A 392 -19.78 -11.34 -12.50
N ALA A 393 -18.65 -11.69 -11.90
CA ALA A 393 -17.44 -12.07 -12.61
C ALA A 393 -17.58 -13.44 -13.31
N CYS A 394 -16.90 -13.60 -14.44
CA CYS A 394 -16.70 -14.89 -15.14
C CYS A 394 -15.51 -15.63 -14.50
N GLY A 395 -15.61 -15.98 -13.21
CA GLY A 395 -14.54 -16.64 -12.47
C GLY A 395 -13.38 -15.73 -12.09
N VAL A 396 -12.27 -16.35 -11.70
CA VAL A 396 -11.04 -15.65 -11.27
C VAL A 396 -10.01 -15.75 -12.39
N GLY A 397 -9.63 -14.59 -12.94
CA GLY A 397 -8.59 -14.50 -13.94
C GLY A 397 -7.18 -14.47 -13.33
N LEU A 398 -7.05 -13.93 -12.12
CA LEU A 398 -5.77 -13.95 -11.42
C LEU A 398 -5.98 -14.11 -9.90
N PHE A 399 -5.49 -15.20 -9.34
CA PHE A 399 -5.35 -15.36 -7.90
C PHE A 399 -3.89 -15.19 -7.48
N ARG A 400 -3.61 -14.11 -6.73
CA ARG A 400 -2.31 -13.83 -6.15
C ARG A 400 -2.23 -14.46 -4.78
N SER A 401 -1.46 -15.53 -4.67
CA SER A 401 -1.42 -16.37 -3.47
C SER A 401 -0.20 -16.11 -2.56
N GLU A 402 0.51 -15.01 -2.77
CA GLU A 402 1.76 -14.67 -2.08
C GLU A 402 1.59 -14.52 -0.56
N PHE A 403 0.37 -14.19 -0.08
CA PHE A 403 0.07 -14.17 1.35
C PHE A 403 0.32 -15.51 2.06
N LEU A 404 0.31 -16.62 1.33
CA LEU A 404 0.63 -17.96 1.85
C LEU A 404 2.12 -18.13 2.20
N LEU A 405 2.99 -17.23 1.74
CA LEU A 405 4.42 -17.16 2.07
C LEU A 405 4.74 -16.15 3.18
N SER A 406 3.75 -15.53 3.77
CA SER A 406 3.86 -14.29 4.58
C SER A 406 4.58 -14.43 5.93
N ARG A 407 5.24 -15.54 6.23
CA ARG A 407 5.99 -15.73 7.48
C ARG A 407 7.48 -15.93 7.17
N PRO A 408 8.36 -15.02 7.62
CA PRO A 408 9.79 -15.29 7.57
C PRO A 408 10.11 -16.62 8.28
N GLY A 409 10.57 -17.62 7.53
CA GLY A 409 10.92 -18.95 8.04
C GLY A 409 9.76 -19.94 8.20
N MET A 410 8.51 -19.60 7.89
CA MET A 410 7.38 -20.52 7.86
C MET A 410 6.59 -20.38 6.56
N MET A 411 6.90 -21.20 5.59
CA MET A 411 6.05 -21.43 4.43
C MET A 411 4.77 -22.16 4.88
N SER A 412 3.62 -21.77 4.34
CA SER A 412 2.39 -22.54 4.54
C SER A 412 2.60 -23.97 4.05
N SER A 413 2.12 -24.95 4.83
CA SER A 413 2.22 -26.35 4.46
C SER A 413 1.42 -26.63 3.17
N GLU A 414 1.71 -27.75 2.50
CA GLU A 414 0.93 -28.22 1.35
C GLU A 414 -0.58 -28.27 1.67
N GLU A 415 -0.94 -28.70 2.88
CA GLU A 415 -2.33 -28.83 3.30
C GLU A 415 -3.02 -27.48 3.48
N GLN A 416 -2.33 -26.49 4.07
CA GLN A 416 -2.87 -25.14 4.21
C GLN A 416 -3.10 -24.48 2.83
N GLN A 417 -2.17 -24.65 1.91
CA GLN A 417 -2.32 -24.16 0.53
C GLN A 417 -3.45 -24.88 -0.21
N TYR A 418 -3.53 -26.20 -0.05
CA TYR A 418 -4.58 -27.04 -0.63
C TYR A 418 -5.99 -26.57 -0.23
N GLU A 419 -6.23 -26.33 1.06
CA GLU A 419 -7.56 -25.88 1.52
C GLU A 419 -7.94 -24.51 0.94
N VAL A 420 -6.99 -23.60 0.78
CA VAL A 420 -7.23 -22.29 0.13
C VAL A 420 -7.58 -22.48 -1.34
N TYR A 421 -6.78 -23.22 -2.12
CA TYR A 421 -7.03 -23.44 -3.53
C TYR A 421 -8.30 -24.24 -3.79
N LYS A 422 -8.64 -25.19 -2.92
CA LYS A 422 -9.90 -25.93 -2.96
C LYS A 422 -11.10 -25.02 -2.74
N SER A 423 -11.02 -24.11 -1.76
CA SER A 423 -12.07 -23.11 -1.53
C SER A 423 -12.25 -22.18 -2.73
N LEU A 424 -11.16 -21.79 -3.36
CA LEU A 424 -11.17 -20.99 -4.60
C LEU A 424 -11.87 -21.76 -5.74
N ALA A 425 -11.49 -23.02 -5.96
CA ALA A 425 -12.08 -23.86 -7.01
C ALA A 425 -13.60 -24.02 -6.82
N GLN A 426 -14.03 -24.19 -5.57
CA GLN A 426 -15.46 -24.31 -5.25
C GLN A 426 -16.23 -23.00 -5.43
N ALA A 427 -15.63 -21.86 -5.09
CA ALA A 427 -16.26 -20.55 -5.20
C ALA A 427 -16.45 -20.08 -6.64
N THR A 428 -15.58 -20.50 -7.58
CA THR A 428 -15.58 -20.05 -8.98
C THR A 428 -16.39 -20.92 -9.94
N GLY A 429 -16.86 -22.08 -9.48
CA GLY A 429 -17.78 -22.95 -10.23
C GLY A 429 -17.30 -23.30 -11.66
N GLU A 430 -18.16 -23.13 -12.63
CA GLU A 430 -17.90 -23.50 -14.05
C GLU A 430 -16.89 -22.57 -14.74
N TYR A 431 -16.70 -21.34 -14.27
CA TYR A 431 -15.77 -20.38 -14.86
C TYR A 431 -14.32 -20.63 -14.45
N GLY A 432 -14.12 -21.30 -13.31
CA GLY A 432 -12.81 -21.66 -12.80
C GLY A 432 -11.95 -20.48 -12.33
N ALA A 433 -10.72 -20.80 -11.93
CA ALA A 433 -9.76 -19.83 -11.46
C ALA A 433 -8.34 -20.11 -11.99
N ILE A 434 -7.57 -19.03 -12.17
CA ILE A 434 -6.16 -19.11 -12.54
C ILE A 434 -5.31 -18.74 -11.32
N VAL A 435 -4.47 -19.68 -10.88
CA VAL A 435 -3.57 -19.49 -9.75
C VAL A 435 -2.18 -19.14 -10.24
N ARG A 436 -1.66 -18.00 -9.80
CA ARG A 436 -0.28 -17.60 -10.10
C ARG A 436 0.70 -18.34 -9.19
N LEU A 437 1.75 -18.91 -9.79
CA LEU A 437 2.91 -19.32 -9.00
C LEU A 437 3.50 -18.11 -8.30
N PHE A 438 4.04 -18.32 -7.10
CA PHE A 438 4.50 -17.22 -6.26
C PHE A 438 5.44 -16.26 -6.98
N ASP A 439 5.07 -14.99 -6.99
CA ASP A 439 5.87 -13.90 -7.52
C ASP A 439 6.52 -13.12 -6.37
N VAL A 440 7.46 -13.76 -5.72
CA VAL A 440 8.23 -13.21 -4.59
C VAL A 440 9.71 -13.17 -4.95
N GLY A 441 10.43 -12.22 -4.34
CA GLY A 441 11.87 -12.05 -4.53
C GLY A 441 12.72 -12.85 -3.55
N GLY A 442 14.04 -12.81 -3.74
CA GLY A 442 15.04 -13.53 -2.96
C GLY A 442 15.17 -13.14 -1.47
N GLU A 443 14.33 -12.23 -1.00
CA GLU A 443 14.29 -11.79 0.40
C GLU A 443 13.65 -12.83 1.34
N ILE A 444 12.88 -13.77 0.79
CA ILE A 444 12.28 -14.89 1.53
C ILE A 444 13.32 -16.00 1.67
N GLY A 445 13.98 -16.08 2.83
CA GLY A 445 14.88 -17.18 3.20
C GLY A 445 16.38 -16.92 3.05
N SER A 446 16.81 -15.74 2.64
CA SER A 446 18.21 -15.34 2.71
C SER A 446 18.51 -14.64 4.04
N ASP A 447 19.66 -14.98 4.67
CA ASP A 447 20.23 -14.16 5.71
C ASP A 447 20.30 -12.70 5.23
N LEU A 448 19.82 -11.76 6.05
CA LEU A 448 19.73 -10.30 5.81
C LEU A 448 21.01 -9.60 5.29
N LYS A 449 22.05 -10.36 4.97
CA LYS A 449 23.37 -9.87 4.58
C LYS A 449 23.57 -9.66 3.08
N GLU A 450 22.73 -10.22 2.19
CA GLU A 450 22.86 -10.05 0.74
C GLU A 450 21.61 -9.39 0.14
N ARG A 451 21.53 -8.08 0.24
CA ARG A 451 20.48 -7.30 -0.45
C ARG A 451 20.79 -7.20 -1.93
N GLU A 452 19.84 -7.64 -2.77
CA GLU A 452 19.90 -7.36 -4.20
C GLU A 452 19.78 -5.85 -4.45
N ARG A 453 20.62 -5.33 -5.37
CA ARG A 453 20.58 -3.89 -5.72
C ARG A 453 19.31 -3.50 -6.47
N ASN A 454 18.77 -4.42 -7.24
CA ASN A 454 17.57 -4.24 -8.06
C ASN A 454 16.64 -5.45 -7.90
N PRO A 455 15.84 -5.53 -6.82
CA PRO A 455 14.96 -6.69 -6.56
C PRO A 455 13.99 -7.00 -7.70
N ALA A 456 13.44 -5.97 -8.35
CA ALA A 456 12.56 -6.13 -9.50
C ALA A 456 13.22 -6.85 -10.69
N LEU A 457 14.54 -6.74 -10.85
CA LEU A 457 15.31 -7.41 -11.92
C LEU A 457 16.04 -8.66 -11.41
N GLY A 458 15.93 -8.97 -10.14
CA GLY A 458 16.70 -9.98 -9.44
C GLY A 458 16.10 -11.37 -9.44
N LEU A 459 16.32 -12.09 -8.34
CA LEU A 459 15.82 -13.44 -8.10
C LEU A 459 14.37 -13.38 -7.60
N ARG A 460 13.41 -13.32 -8.53
CA ARG A 460 11.97 -13.31 -8.22
C ARG A 460 11.18 -14.28 -9.08
N ALA A 461 9.96 -14.57 -8.68
CA ALA A 461 8.97 -15.33 -9.44
C ALA A 461 9.47 -16.71 -9.91
N VAL A 462 9.35 -17.06 -11.19
CA VAL A 462 9.81 -18.34 -11.72
C VAL A 462 11.28 -18.60 -11.42
N ARG A 463 12.14 -17.57 -11.46
CA ARG A 463 13.57 -17.72 -11.17
C ARG A 463 13.79 -18.15 -9.72
N PHE A 464 13.03 -17.54 -8.79
CA PHE A 464 13.05 -17.90 -7.38
C PHE A 464 12.54 -19.32 -7.16
N GLY A 465 11.39 -19.68 -7.77
CA GLY A 465 10.79 -21.01 -7.67
C GLY A 465 11.71 -22.13 -8.20
N LEU A 466 12.35 -21.92 -9.34
CA LEU A 466 13.28 -22.88 -9.95
C LEU A 466 14.56 -23.07 -9.10
N ARG A 467 14.99 -22.04 -8.38
CA ARG A 467 16.12 -22.12 -7.44
C ARG A 467 15.73 -22.73 -6.11
N ASN A 468 14.50 -22.47 -5.67
CA ASN A 468 13.94 -23.01 -4.41
C ASN A 468 12.84 -24.04 -4.72
N LYS A 469 13.23 -25.14 -5.35
CA LYS A 469 12.31 -26.13 -5.90
C LYS A 469 11.28 -26.67 -4.90
N GLU A 470 11.63 -26.80 -3.62
CA GLU A 470 10.71 -27.30 -2.59
C GLU A 470 9.51 -26.36 -2.38
N ILE A 471 9.74 -25.03 -2.47
CA ILE A 471 8.66 -24.04 -2.40
C ILE A 471 7.73 -24.19 -3.59
N MET A 472 8.28 -24.24 -4.80
CA MET A 472 7.51 -24.41 -6.03
C MET A 472 6.76 -25.76 -6.04
N ARG A 473 7.41 -26.84 -5.64
CA ARG A 473 6.80 -28.18 -5.55
C ARG A 473 5.61 -28.20 -4.61
N THR A 474 5.77 -27.63 -3.41
CA THR A 474 4.68 -27.55 -2.42
C THR A 474 3.47 -26.82 -2.99
N GLN A 475 3.68 -25.68 -3.69
CA GLN A 475 2.60 -24.94 -4.30
C GLN A 475 1.94 -25.73 -5.44
N VAL A 476 2.73 -26.29 -6.35
CA VAL A 476 2.23 -27.09 -7.47
C VAL A 476 1.42 -28.28 -7.00
N ARG A 477 1.90 -29.02 -6.00
CA ARG A 477 1.17 -30.16 -5.41
C ARG A 477 -0.18 -29.72 -4.85
N ALA A 478 -0.21 -28.64 -4.09
CA ALA A 478 -1.45 -28.12 -3.52
C ALA A 478 -2.46 -27.71 -4.60
N ILE A 479 -2.01 -27.07 -5.69
CA ILE A 479 -2.86 -26.66 -6.83
C ILE A 479 -3.40 -27.91 -7.55
N LEU A 480 -2.54 -28.89 -7.89
CA LEU A 480 -2.95 -30.12 -8.58
C LEU A 480 -3.98 -30.93 -7.75
N ARG A 481 -3.78 -31.05 -6.44
CA ARG A 481 -4.73 -31.70 -5.53
C ARG A 481 -6.05 -30.94 -5.48
N ALA A 482 -6.01 -29.63 -5.37
CA ALA A 482 -7.20 -28.78 -5.28
C ALA A 482 -8.01 -28.78 -6.59
N ALA A 483 -7.36 -28.99 -7.75
CA ALA A 483 -8.02 -29.07 -9.05
C ALA A 483 -9.02 -30.24 -9.16
N SER A 484 -8.95 -31.25 -8.27
CA SER A 484 -9.98 -32.29 -8.16
C SER A 484 -11.33 -31.78 -7.65
N ALA A 485 -11.36 -30.62 -6.99
CA ALA A 485 -12.56 -30.00 -6.43
C ALA A 485 -13.24 -28.98 -7.37
N GLY A 486 -12.62 -28.61 -8.49
CA GLY A 486 -13.16 -27.67 -9.48
C GLY A 486 -12.10 -27.22 -10.48
N GLN A 487 -12.47 -26.32 -11.40
CA GLN A 487 -11.60 -25.90 -12.50
C GLN A 487 -10.53 -24.93 -12.01
N LEU A 488 -9.28 -25.42 -11.95
CA LEU A 488 -8.10 -24.57 -11.72
C LEU A 488 -7.16 -24.61 -12.92
N SER A 489 -6.51 -23.50 -13.15
CA SER A 489 -5.40 -23.36 -14.10
C SER A 489 -4.21 -22.74 -13.35
N LEU A 490 -3.01 -22.92 -13.86
CA LEU A 490 -1.78 -22.43 -13.28
C LEU A 490 -1.11 -21.46 -14.25
N VAL A 491 -0.65 -20.29 -13.79
CA VAL A 491 0.13 -19.35 -14.59
C VAL A 491 1.53 -19.15 -14.01
N ILE A 492 2.52 -19.19 -14.89
CA ILE A 492 3.94 -19.02 -14.56
C ILE A 492 4.33 -17.55 -14.77
N PRO A 493 4.68 -16.79 -13.69
CA PRO A 493 5.05 -15.38 -13.80
C PRO A 493 6.51 -15.20 -14.24
N MET A 494 6.85 -14.00 -14.77
CA MET A 494 8.20 -13.53 -15.08
C MET A 494 9.00 -14.44 -16.03
N VAL A 495 8.32 -15.11 -16.93
CA VAL A 495 8.95 -15.94 -17.97
C VAL A 495 9.69 -15.06 -18.96
N ALA A 496 10.95 -15.36 -19.22
CA ALA A 496 11.77 -14.65 -20.19
C ALA A 496 11.82 -15.35 -21.57
N ASP A 497 11.77 -16.68 -21.58
CA ASP A 497 11.80 -17.50 -22.80
C ASP A 497 11.18 -18.89 -22.60
N VAL A 498 11.20 -19.71 -23.66
CA VAL A 498 10.72 -21.11 -23.65
C VAL A 498 11.49 -22.00 -22.67
N GLY A 499 12.74 -21.69 -22.37
CA GLY A 499 13.56 -22.46 -21.43
C GLY A 499 12.98 -22.43 -20.01
N ASP A 500 12.52 -21.26 -19.56
CA ASP A 500 11.86 -21.09 -18.26
C ASP A 500 10.56 -21.93 -18.22
N VAL A 501 9.77 -21.89 -19.28
CA VAL A 501 8.53 -22.68 -19.40
C VAL A 501 8.80 -24.17 -19.26
N ARG A 502 9.76 -24.69 -20.00
CA ARG A 502 10.11 -26.12 -19.98
C ARG A 502 10.66 -26.57 -18.65
N LEU A 503 11.42 -25.68 -17.96
CA LEU A 503 11.91 -25.97 -16.61
C LEU A 503 10.77 -26.04 -15.59
N ALA A 504 9.82 -25.12 -15.64
CA ALA A 504 8.65 -25.12 -14.77
C ALA A 504 7.74 -26.32 -15.03
N LYS A 505 7.45 -26.63 -16.30
CA LYS A 505 6.63 -27.79 -16.68
C LYS A 505 7.23 -29.10 -16.18
N ARG A 506 8.55 -29.28 -16.25
CA ARG A 506 9.19 -30.45 -15.68
C ARG A 506 8.94 -30.62 -14.18
N VAL A 507 8.94 -29.52 -13.41
CA VAL A 507 8.62 -29.58 -11.99
C VAL A 507 7.17 -30.01 -11.78
N ILE A 508 6.25 -29.53 -12.61
CA ILE A 508 4.82 -29.88 -12.55
C ILE A 508 4.64 -31.37 -12.87
N GLU A 509 5.26 -31.86 -13.95
CA GLU A 509 5.24 -33.26 -14.37
C GLU A 509 5.83 -34.20 -13.30
N GLU A 510 6.99 -33.84 -12.72
CA GLU A 510 7.58 -34.58 -11.61
C GLU A 510 6.63 -34.71 -10.42
N GLU A 511 5.87 -33.66 -10.09
CA GLU A 511 4.94 -33.69 -8.95
C GLU A 511 3.66 -34.48 -9.29
N MET A 512 3.17 -34.45 -10.53
CA MET A 512 2.08 -35.32 -10.97
C MET A 512 2.46 -36.80 -10.85
N GLU A 513 3.69 -37.17 -11.27
CA GLU A 513 4.20 -38.54 -11.09
C GLU A 513 4.31 -38.94 -9.62
N ARG A 514 4.74 -38.01 -8.74
CA ARG A 514 4.83 -38.26 -7.29
C ARG A 514 3.46 -38.46 -6.68
N LEU A 515 2.49 -37.56 -6.98
CA LEU A 515 1.12 -37.71 -6.50
C LEU A 515 0.49 -39.03 -6.94
N THR A 516 0.76 -39.47 -8.17
CA THR A 516 0.33 -40.77 -8.69
C THR A 516 0.94 -41.92 -7.86
N LYS A 517 2.25 -41.90 -7.59
CA LYS A 517 2.94 -42.89 -6.75
C LYS A 517 2.45 -42.91 -5.31
N GLU A 518 2.08 -41.76 -4.77
CA GLU A 518 1.54 -41.58 -3.43
C GLU A 518 0.04 -41.94 -3.34
N GLN A 519 -0.61 -42.24 -4.45
CA GLN A 519 -2.05 -42.52 -4.55
C GLN A 519 -2.92 -41.36 -3.98
N LYS A 520 -2.48 -40.11 -4.19
CA LYS A 520 -3.25 -38.94 -3.84
C LYS A 520 -4.12 -38.49 -5.00
N ASP A 521 -5.35 -38.08 -4.71
CA ASP A 521 -6.25 -37.52 -5.71
C ASP A 521 -5.71 -36.15 -6.22
N PHE A 522 -5.68 -35.99 -7.53
CA PHE A 522 -5.34 -34.74 -8.21
C PHE A 522 -5.97 -34.71 -9.61
N SER A 523 -6.01 -33.52 -10.21
CA SER A 523 -6.39 -33.34 -11.62
C SER A 523 -5.31 -32.57 -12.35
N GLU A 524 -5.17 -32.84 -13.63
CA GLU A 524 -4.34 -32.02 -14.53
C GLU A 524 -4.91 -30.62 -14.62
N VAL A 525 -4.01 -29.63 -14.73
CA VAL A 525 -4.37 -28.21 -14.86
C VAL A 525 -3.84 -27.65 -16.17
N ARG A 526 -4.55 -26.68 -16.74
CA ARG A 526 -4.03 -25.90 -17.87
C ARG A 526 -2.87 -25.06 -17.38
N ILE A 527 -1.80 -25.00 -18.16
CA ILE A 527 -0.58 -24.26 -17.84
C ILE A 527 -0.46 -23.04 -18.75
N GLY A 528 -0.52 -21.86 -18.18
CA GLY A 528 -0.31 -20.59 -18.86
C GLY A 528 0.99 -19.90 -18.46
N VAL A 529 1.32 -18.85 -19.19
CA VAL A 529 2.47 -17.98 -18.94
C VAL A 529 2.01 -16.53 -18.83
N MET A 530 2.56 -15.82 -17.88
CA MET A 530 2.36 -14.37 -17.79
C MET A 530 3.37 -13.67 -18.71
N ILE A 531 2.85 -13.01 -19.74
CA ILE A 531 3.62 -12.18 -20.66
C ILE A 531 3.70 -10.77 -20.06
N GLU A 532 4.81 -10.49 -19.43
CA GLU A 532 5.06 -9.25 -18.70
C GLU A 532 6.50 -8.75 -18.81
N VAL A 533 7.35 -9.54 -19.49
CA VAL A 533 8.75 -9.20 -19.78
C VAL A 533 8.91 -8.98 -21.28
N PRO A 534 9.60 -7.92 -21.74
CA PRO A 534 9.79 -7.64 -23.16
C PRO A 534 10.38 -8.80 -23.98
N SER A 535 11.28 -9.60 -23.40
CA SER A 535 11.83 -10.79 -24.06
C SER A 535 10.75 -11.84 -24.36
N ALA A 536 9.79 -12.03 -23.45
CA ALA A 536 8.64 -12.92 -23.66
C ALA A 536 7.73 -12.40 -24.79
N VAL A 537 7.48 -11.09 -24.86
CA VAL A 537 6.73 -10.45 -25.96
C VAL A 537 7.42 -10.73 -27.30
N LEU A 538 8.74 -10.54 -27.36
CA LEU A 538 9.52 -10.73 -28.60
C LEU A 538 9.56 -12.19 -29.09
N THR A 539 9.37 -13.15 -28.19
CA THR A 539 9.39 -14.59 -28.46
C THR A 539 8.03 -15.26 -28.22
N ALA A 540 6.96 -14.48 -28.20
CA ALA A 540 5.61 -14.93 -27.81
C ALA A 540 5.11 -16.10 -28.69
N GLU A 541 5.40 -16.12 -30.00
CA GLU A 541 4.99 -17.22 -30.89
C GLU A 541 5.60 -18.56 -30.46
N LYS A 542 6.86 -18.56 -30.01
CA LYS A 542 7.53 -19.77 -29.52
C LYS A 542 6.99 -20.22 -28.19
N ILE A 543 6.68 -19.26 -27.29
CA ILE A 543 6.10 -19.57 -26.00
C ILE A 543 4.66 -20.10 -26.16
N ALA A 544 3.87 -19.51 -27.08
CA ALA A 544 2.50 -19.91 -27.36
C ALA A 544 2.37 -21.40 -27.78
N SER A 545 3.38 -21.96 -28.45
CA SER A 545 3.38 -23.37 -28.83
C SER A 545 3.60 -24.35 -27.66
N GLU A 546 3.96 -23.86 -26.49
CA GLU A 546 4.29 -24.68 -25.31
C GLU A 546 3.26 -24.57 -24.19
N VAL A 547 2.25 -23.70 -24.30
CA VAL A 547 1.32 -23.39 -23.22
C VAL A 547 -0.14 -23.37 -23.66
N ASP A 548 -1.07 -23.44 -22.72
CA ASP A 548 -2.51 -23.52 -23.00
C ASP A 548 -3.17 -22.12 -23.08
N PHE A 549 -2.55 -21.09 -22.51
CA PHE A 549 -3.05 -19.71 -22.53
C PHE A 549 -1.95 -18.72 -22.15
N PHE A 550 -2.20 -17.45 -22.44
CA PHE A 550 -1.42 -16.33 -21.92
C PHE A 550 -2.19 -15.54 -20.89
N GLU A 551 -1.51 -15.07 -19.86
CA GLU A 551 -1.91 -13.89 -19.11
C GLU A 551 -1.02 -12.71 -19.49
N LEU A 552 -1.61 -11.52 -19.60
CA LEU A 552 -0.90 -10.32 -19.97
C LEU A 552 -0.83 -9.39 -18.75
N GLY A 553 0.33 -9.40 -18.08
CA GLY A 553 0.62 -8.59 -16.89
C GLY A 553 1.04 -7.17 -17.28
N THR A 554 0.06 -6.28 -17.55
CA THR A 554 0.37 -4.95 -18.11
C THR A 554 1.18 -4.07 -17.19
N ASN A 555 1.09 -4.21 -15.87
CA ASN A 555 1.86 -3.39 -14.92
C ASN A 555 3.36 -3.63 -15.03
N ASP A 556 3.78 -4.91 -14.96
CA ASP A 556 5.18 -5.28 -15.09
C ASP A 556 5.67 -5.12 -16.53
N LEU A 557 4.79 -5.32 -17.53
CA LEU A 557 5.12 -5.02 -18.92
C LEU A 557 5.50 -3.54 -19.13
N VAL A 558 4.75 -2.60 -18.54
CA VAL A 558 5.09 -1.17 -18.57
C VAL A 558 6.43 -0.94 -17.88
N GLN A 559 6.60 -1.46 -16.66
CA GLN A 559 7.80 -1.32 -15.85
C GLN A 559 9.06 -1.75 -16.62
N TYR A 560 9.04 -2.95 -17.18
CA TYR A 560 10.23 -3.51 -17.85
C TYR A 560 10.42 -2.96 -19.27
N THR A 561 9.35 -2.61 -19.97
CA THR A 561 9.47 -1.98 -21.32
C THR A 561 10.08 -0.59 -21.22
N LEU A 562 9.68 0.18 -20.21
CA LEU A 562 10.15 1.57 -20.03
C LEU A 562 11.35 1.66 -19.10
N ALA A 563 11.76 0.56 -18.45
CA ALA A 563 12.81 0.52 -17.42
C ALA A 563 12.54 1.50 -16.27
N VAL A 564 11.29 1.60 -15.83
CA VAL A 564 10.82 2.51 -14.77
C VAL A 564 10.25 1.69 -13.63
N ASP A 565 10.82 1.86 -12.44
CA ASP A 565 10.31 1.22 -11.21
C ASP A 565 9.03 1.91 -10.75
N ARG A 566 7.88 1.20 -10.80
CA ARG A 566 6.57 1.73 -10.40
C ARG A 566 6.48 2.08 -8.91
N GLY A 567 7.30 1.42 -8.07
CA GLY A 567 7.38 1.68 -6.63
C GLY A 567 8.26 2.87 -6.26
N ASN A 568 8.89 3.54 -7.24
CA ASN A 568 9.77 4.66 -6.99
C ASN A 568 9.11 5.98 -7.41
N ASP A 569 8.61 6.73 -6.44
CA ASP A 569 7.94 8.03 -6.65
C ASP A 569 8.75 9.03 -7.47
N LYS A 570 10.09 8.93 -7.43
CA LYS A 570 10.99 9.86 -8.15
C LYS A 570 10.97 9.68 -9.66
N VAL A 571 10.50 8.53 -10.14
CA VAL A 571 10.43 8.18 -11.56
C VAL A 571 9.02 7.81 -12.02
N SER A 572 8.01 7.98 -11.14
CA SER A 572 6.62 7.62 -11.43
C SER A 572 6.03 8.35 -12.65
N GLU A 573 6.53 9.54 -12.96
CA GLU A 573 6.12 10.32 -14.14
C GLU A 573 6.48 9.65 -15.47
N TRP A 574 7.51 8.81 -15.50
CA TRP A 574 7.89 8.03 -16.69
C TRP A 574 7.14 6.70 -16.80
N PHE A 575 6.38 6.31 -15.80
CA PHE A 575 5.52 5.11 -15.84
C PHE A 575 4.26 5.39 -16.67
N ARG A 576 4.38 5.28 -18.00
CA ARG A 576 3.34 5.68 -18.96
C ARG A 576 2.64 4.45 -19.56
N THR A 577 1.48 4.14 -19.03
CA THR A 577 0.68 2.94 -19.42
C THR A 577 0.32 2.92 -20.92
N LEU A 578 0.02 4.08 -21.50
CA LEU A 578 -0.32 4.22 -22.93
C LEU A 578 0.91 4.51 -23.83
N HIS A 579 2.10 4.12 -23.39
CA HIS A 579 3.30 4.27 -24.23
C HIS A 579 3.19 3.40 -25.49
N PRO A 580 3.57 3.91 -26.70
CA PRO A 580 3.47 3.14 -27.96
C PRO A 580 4.15 1.77 -27.91
N ALA A 581 5.31 1.66 -27.27
CA ALA A 581 6.03 0.40 -27.12
C ALA A 581 5.23 -0.64 -26.28
N VAL A 582 4.47 -0.18 -25.28
CA VAL A 582 3.59 -1.05 -24.47
C VAL A 582 2.41 -1.53 -25.31
N LEU A 583 1.74 -0.62 -26.04
CA LEU A 583 0.64 -0.98 -26.94
C LEU A 583 1.10 -1.95 -28.02
N TYR A 584 2.29 -1.76 -28.57
CA TYR A 584 2.92 -2.68 -29.53
C TYR A 584 3.13 -4.06 -28.89
N GLY A 585 3.66 -4.12 -27.67
CA GLY A 585 3.87 -5.38 -26.93
C GLY A 585 2.56 -6.14 -26.69
N ILE A 586 1.50 -5.43 -26.30
CA ILE A 586 0.15 -5.99 -26.13
C ILE A 586 -0.35 -6.58 -27.46
N THR A 587 -0.28 -5.79 -28.53
CA THR A 587 -0.77 -6.20 -29.85
C THR A 587 -0.03 -7.44 -30.35
N ARG A 588 1.30 -7.47 -30.23
CA ARG A 588 2.13 -8.60 -30.61
C ARG A 588 1.79 -9.87 -29.83
N THR A 589 1.56 -9.74 -28.51
CA THR A 589 1.16 -10.87 -27.67
C THR A 589 -0.19 -11.44 -28.09
N LEU A 590 -1.18 -10.55 -28.32
CA LEU A 590 -2.52 -10.94 -28.78
C LEU A 590 -2.47 -11.62 -30.17
N GLN A 591 -1.60 -11.14 -31.05
CA GLN A 591 -1.40 -11.74 -32.37
C GLN A 591 -0.79 -13.13 -32.27
N ALA A 592 0.30 -13.31 -31.52
CA ALA A 592 0.96 -14.59 -31.32
C ALA A 592 0.01 -15.65 -30.72
N ALA A 593 -0.79 -15.26 -29.77
CA ALA A 593 -1.80 -16.14 -29.15
C ALA A 593 -2.90 -16.55 -30.16
N ARG A 594 -3.37 -15.59 -30.98
CA ARG A 594 -4.37 -15.85 -32.02
C ARG A 594 -3.84 -16.86 -33.06
N GLU A 595 -2.60 -16.68 -33.50
CA GLU A 595 -1.94 -17.59 -34.45
C GLU A 595 -1.79 -19.00 -33.87
N ALA A 596 -1.51 -19.12 -32.58
CA ALA A 596 -1.45 -20.39 -31.85
C ALA A 596 -2.82 -20.90 -31.38
N SER A 597 -3.90 -20.16 -31.59
CA SER A 597 -5.26 -20.50 -31.13
C SER A 597 -5.37 -20.69 -29.59
N ILE A 598 -4.63 -19.94 -28.81
CA ILE A 598 -4.72 -19.93 -27.34
C ILE A 598 -5.36 -18.64 -26.84
N PRO A 599 -6.11 -18.67 -25.72
CA PRO A 599 -6.71 -17.48 -25.13
C PRO A 599 -5.68 -16.58 -24.45
N VAL A 600 -6.02 -15.28 -24.35
CA VAL A 600 -5.24 -14.29 -23.61
C VAL A 600 -6.16 -13.60 -22.61
N ILE A 601 -5.77 -13.60 -21.33
CA ILE A 601 -6.43 -12.89 -20.25
C ILE A 601 -5.57 -11.66 -19.89
N VAL A 602 -6.15 -10.45 -19.92
CA VAL A 602 -5.43 -9.24 -19.50
C VAL A 602 -5.71 -8.97 -18.03
N CYS A 603 -4.71 -9.08 -17.17
CA CYS A 603 -4.88 -9.02 -15.71
C CYS A 603 -4.27 -7.79 -15.02
N GLY A 604 -3.65 -6.86 -15.76
CA GLY A 604 -3.11 -5.62 -15.20
C GLY A 604 -4.15 -4.52 -14.99
N GLU A 605 -3.71 -3.41 -14.40
CA GLU A 605 -4.57 -2.26 -14.09
C GLU A 605 -5.24 -1.63 -15.31
N MET A 606 -4.70 -1.81 -16.50
CA MET A 606 -5.34 -1.37 -17.74
C MET A 606 -6.75 -1.96 -17.90
N ALA A 607 -6.95 -3.23 -17.54
CA ALA A 607 -8.25 -3.88 -17.64
C ALA A 607 -9.30 -3.24 -16.69
N SER A 608 -8.87 -2.66 -15.59
CA SER A 608 -9.71 -2.04 -14.54
C SER A 608 -10.22 -0.63 -14.91
N THR A 609 -9.57 0.03 -15.86
CA THR A 609 -9.93 1.41 -16.28
C THR A 609 -10.83 1.35 -17.51
N PRO A 610 -12.09 1.81 -17.46
CA PRO A 610 -13.02 1.69 -18.59
C PRO A 610 -12.48 2.18 -19.93
N ALA A 611 -11.78 3.33 -19.94
CA ALA A 611 -11.18 3.85 -21.16
C ALA A 611 -10.10 2.94 -21.74
N TYR A 612 -9.28 2.35 -20.87
CA TYR A 612 -8.22 1.43 -21.30
C TYR A 612 -8.81 0.05 -21.68
N ALA A 613 -9.89 -0.38 -21.01
CA ALA A 613 -10.61 -1.60 -21.38
C ALA A 613 -11.17 -1.50 -22.82
N VAL A 614 -11.73 -0.34 -23.22
CA VAL A 614 -12.16 -0.09 -24.61
C VAL A 614 -10.97 -0.13 -25.57
N LEU A 615 -9.84 0.44 -25.21
CA LEU A 615 -8.64 0.37 -26.04
C LEU A 615 -8.11 -1.07 -26.18
N LEU A 616 -8.07 -1.84 -25.08
CA LEU A 616 -7.71 -3.26 -25.10
C LEU A 616 -8.65 -4.09 -25.97
N LEU A 617 -9.96 -3.83 -25.91
CA LEU A 617 -10.96 -4.42 -26.78
C LEU A 617 -10.65 -4.14 -28.26
N GLY A 618 -10.33 -2.89 -28.59
CA GLY A 618 -9.94 -2.48 -29.94
C GLY A 618 -8.65 -3.15 -30.43
N LEU A 619 -7.72 -3.47 -29.54
CA LEU A 619 -6.52 -4.27 -29.82
C LEU A 619 -6.82 -5.77 -29.98
N GLY A 620 -8.02 -6.22 -29.58
CA GLY A 620 -8.50 -7.59 -29.73
C GLY A 620 -8.51 -8.43 -28.46
N ALA A 621 -8.36 -7.82 -27.28
CA ALA A 621 -8.52 -8.51 -25.99
C ALA A 621 -10.03 -8.68 -25.67
N ILE A 622 -10.46 -9.91 -25.42
CA ILE A 622 -11.85 -10.26 -25.09
C ILE A 622 -12.01 -10.95 -23.73
N ASP A 623 -10.93 -11.12 -23.00
CA ASP A 623 -10.95 -11.67 -21.63
C ASP A 623 -10.13 -10.72 -20.73
N LEU A 624 -10.80 -10.03 -19.83
CA LEU A 624 -10.26 -8.97 -18.99
C LEU A 624 -10.43 -9.35 -17.52
N SER A 625 -9.38 -9.26 -16.73
CA SER A 625 -9.41 -9.57 -15.32
C SER A 625 -9.06 -8.34 -14.48
N MET A 626 -9.91 -8.04 -13.50
CA MET A 626 -9.86 -6.81 -12.72
C MET A 626 -10.37 -7.02 -11.29
N ILE A 627 -10.22 -6.01 -10.47
CA ILE A 627 -10.81 -6.01 -9.12
C ILE A 627 -12.31 -6.17 -9.22
N PRO A 628 -12.94 -7.07 -8.42
CA PRO A 628 -14.37 -7.37 -8.50
C PRO A 628 -15.28 -6.13 -8.52
N ALA A 629 -15.01 -5.17 -7.64
CA ALA A 629 -15.83 -3.95 -7.52
C ALA A 629 -15.85 -3.06 -8.80
N LEU A 630 -14.88 -3.23 -9.71
CA LEU A 630 -14.82 -2.45 -10.96
C LEU A 630 -15.52 -3.14 -12.13
N ILE A 631 -15.86 -4.42 -12.01
CA ILE A 631 -16.53 -5.20 -13.07
C ILE A 631 -17.84 -4.57 -13.52
N PRO A 632 -18.78 -4.15 -12.65
CA PRO A 632 -20.04 -3.55 -13.10
C PRO A 632 -19.84 -2.30 -13.95
N ARG A 633 -18.87 -1.47 -13.59
CA ARG A 633 -18.57 -0.23 -14.33
C ARG A 633 -17.98 -0.51 -15.71
N VAL A 634 -17.01 -1.43 -15.79
CA VAL A 634 -16.41 -1.84 -17.07
C VAL A 634 -17.45 -2.53 -17.94
N ARG A 635 -18.31 -3.39 -17.35
CA ARG A 635 -19.45 -4.03 -18.02
C ARG A 635 -20.38 -3.01 -18.64
N GLY A 636 -20.80 -2.00 -17.87
CA GLY A 636 -21.69 -0.94 -18.31
C GLY A 636 -21.15 -0.13 -19.49
N VAL A 637 -19.84 0.07 -19.56
CA VAL A 637 -19.19 0.74 -20.69
C VAL A 637 -19.09 -0.19 -21.89
N LEU A 638 -18.55 -1.40 -21.74
CA LEU A 638 -18.30 -2.32 -22.85
C LEU A 638 -19.58 -2.79 -23.54
N SER A 639 -20.71 -2.88 -22.81
CA SER A 639 -22.01 -3.22 -23.41
C SER A 639 -22.52 -2.16 -24.39
N GLN A 640 -22.03 -0.94 -24.31
CA GLN A 640 -22.43 0.19 -25.15
C GLN A 640 -21.45 0.52 -26.27
N ILE A 641 -20.33 -0.23 -26.37
CA ILE A 641 -19.27 -0.03 -27.36
C ILE A 641 -19.40 -1.07 -28.48
N SER A 642 -19.07 -0.69 -29.72
CA SER A 642 -18.80 -1.61 -30.82
C SER A 642 -17.32 -1.92 -30.89
N VAL A 643 -16.97 -3.19 -31.10
CA VAL A 643 -15.57 -3.63 -31.28
C VAL A 643 -14.93 -2.95 -32.48
N ASP A 644 -15.68 -2.75 -33.56
CA ASP A 644 -15.15 -2.09 -34.76
C ASP A 644 -14.80 -0.62 -34.49
N GLU A 645 -15.64 0.12 -33.77
CA GLU A 645 -15.33 1.50 -33.34
C GLU A 645 -14.12 1.56 -32.42
N ALA A 646 -14.01 0.63 -31.46
CA ALA A 646 -12.87 0.54 -30.57
C ALA A 646 -11.58 0.24 -31.35
N ARG A 647 -11.65 -0.64 -32.37
CA ARG A 647 -10.52 -1.02 -33.24
C ARG A 647 -10.02 0.18 -34.04
N GLU A 648 -10.89 1.00 -34.59
CA GLU A 648 -10.48 2.22 -35.30
C GLU A 648 -9.64 3.13 -34.43
N VAL A 649 -10.08 3.37 -33.19
CA VAL A 649 -9.34 4.19 -32.22
C VAL A 649 -8.00 3.55 -31.88
N ALA A 650 -7.99 2.24 -31.61
CA ALA A 650 -6.78 1.49 -31.26
C ALA A 650 -5.72 1.54 -32.37
N LEU A 651 -6.14 1.39 -33.65
CA LEU A 651 -5.23 1.49 -34.78
C LEU A 651 -4.61 2.89 -34.91
N ARG A 652 -5.36 3.95 -34.61
CA ARG A 652 -4.81 5.30 -34.58
C ARG A 652 -3.78 5.48 -33.45
N CYS A 653 -4.09 4.93 -32.27
CA CYS A 653 -3.16 4.96 -31.14
C CYS A 653 -1.84 4.23 -31.42
N LEU A 654 -1.88 3.10 -32.16
CA LEU A 654 -0.68 2.36 -32.55
C LEU A 654 0.23 3.13 -33.53
N ASN A 655 -0.30 4.12 -34.25
CA ASN A 655 0.47 4.97 -35.17
C ASN A 655 1.03 6.23 -34.50
N ALA A 656 0.70 6.49 -33.25
CA ALA A 656 1.23 7.63 -32.50
C ALA A 656 2.70 7.41 -32.11
N ALA A 657 3.48 8.48 -32.04
CA ALA A 657 4.91 8.41 -31.76
C ALA A 657 5.21 8.47 -30.24
N THR A 658 4.34 9.11 -29.46
CA THR A 658 4.57 9.38 -28.04
C THR A 658 3.36 8.96 -27.18
N ALA A 659 3.59 8.75 -25.88
CA ALA A 659 2.52 8.47 -24.93
C ALA A 659 1.53 9.65 -24.82
N ASP A 660 2.01 10.89 -24.92
CA ASP A 660 1.16 12.08 -24.89
C ASP A 660 0.21 12.14 -26.09
N GLU A 661 0.70 11.83 -27.28
CA GLU A 661 -0.15 11.71 -28.48
C GLU A 661 -1.20 10.63 -28.33
N VAL A 662 -0.88 9.46 -27.76
CA VAL A 662 -1.83 8.39 -27.52
C VAL A 662 -2.90 8.85 -26.51
N GLU A 663 -2.49 9.46 -25.41
CA GLU A 663 -3.43 9.96 -24.39
C GLU A 663 -4.34 11.05 -24.93
N GLU A 664 -3.82 11.93 -25.77
CA GLU A 664 -4.60 12.97 -26.44
C GLU A 664 -5.59 12.36 -27.43
N LEU A 665 -5.16 11.38 -28.24
CA LEU A 665 -6.05 10.65 -29.15
C LEU A 665 -7.18 9.96 -28.38
N VAL A 666 -6.87 9.19 -27.34
CA VAL A 666 -7.86 8.53 -26.50
C VAL A 666 -8.86 9.55 -25.95
N ARG A 667 -8.35 10.66 -25.41
CA ARG A 667 -9.20 11.72 -24.83
C ARG A 667 -10.12 12.36 -25.84
N ASN A 668 -9.63 12.70 -27.02
CA ASN A 668 -10.39 13.40 -28.06
C ASN A 668 -11.41 12.46 -28.74
N GLU A 669 -10.98 11.23 -29.11
CA GLU A 669 -11.85 10.24 -29.74
C GLU A 669 -12.97 9.79 -28.81
N PHE A 670 -12.66 9.51 -27.53
CA PHE A 670 -13.64 9.02 -26.58
C PHE A 670 -14.69 10.09 -26.24
N ARG A 671 -14.27 11.36 -26.09
CA ARG A 671 -15.20 12.48 -25.91
C ARG A 671 -16.10 12.71 -27.14
N SER A 672 -15.56 12.51 -28.32
CA SER A 672 -16.32 12.69 -29.57
C SER A 672 -17.29 11.55 -29.83
N ARG A 673 -16.86 10.31 -29.64
CA ARG A 673 -17.63 9.11 -29.98
C ARG A 673 -18.60 8.69 -28.90
N TRP A 674 -18.19 8.84 -27.62
CA TRP A 674 -18.94 8.33 -26.47
C TRP A 674 -18.99 9.38 -25.32
N PRO A 675 -19.54 10.57 -25.57
CA PRO A 675 -19.53 11.67 -24.59
C PRO A 675 -20.26 11.35 -23.29
N GLU A 676 -21.28 10.50 -23.35
CA GLU A 676 -22.07 10.08 -22.17
C GLU A 676 -21.31 9.07 -21.31
N LEU A 677 -20.49 8.20 -21.93
CA LEU A 677 -19.67 7.20 -21.23
C LEU A 677 -18.38 7.81 -20.67
N PHE A 678 -17.84 8.81 -21.36
CA PHE A 678 -16.55 9.44 -21.02
C PHE A 678 -16.70 10.97 -20.91
N PRO A 679 -17.42 11.48 -19.91
CA PRO A 679 -17.48 12.92 -19.66
C PRO A 679 -16.09 13.51 -19.40
N PRO A 680 -15.90 14.83 -19.57
CA PRO A 680 -14.57 15.49 -19.61
C PRO A 680 -13.60 15.17 -18.45
N ASN A 681 -14.15 14.73 -17.32
CA ASN A 681 -13.38 14.48 -16.10
C ASN A 681 -13.10 13.00 -15.81
N THR A 682 -13.53 12.06 -16.65
CA THR A 682 -13.37 10.60 -16.46
C THR A 682 -12.17 10.02 -17.20
N LEU A 683 -11.62 10.78 -18.13
CA LEU A 683 -10.43 10.38 -18.89
C LEU A 683 -9.14 10.84 -18.19
N PRO A 684 -8.04 10.11 -18.35
CA PRO A 684 -6.74 10.49 -17.79
C PRO A 684 -6.37 11.92 -18.17
N LYS A 685 -5.88 12.71 -17.20
CA LYS A 685 -5.41 14.07 -17.46
C LYS A 685 -4.15 14.02 -18.34
N PRO A 686 -3.90 15.04 -19.19
CA PRO A 686 -2.63 15.17 -19.88
C PRO A 686 -1.50 15.20 -18.87
N HIS A 687 -0.40 14.55 -19.21
CA HIS A 687 0.82 14.67 -18.43
C HIS A 687 1.26 16.16 -18.48
N GLN A 688 1.39 16.81 -17.34
CA GLN A 688 2.00 18.14 -17.29
C GLN A 688 3.51 17.91 -17.34
N GLY A 689 4.08 18.01 -18.54
CA GLY A 689 5.53 18.01 -18.71
C GLY A 689 6.14 19.12 -17.84
N HIS A 690 7.30 18.85 -17.27
CA HIS A 690 8.11 19.91 -16.68
C HIS A 690 8.51 20.89 -17.80
N GLU A 691 7.97 22.13 -17.75
CA GLU A 691 8.54 23.27 -18.44
C GLU A 691 9.85 23.69 -17.76
#